data_e7a6da9eae1f71293020f1fe485cad80
#
_entry.id   e7a6da9eae1f71293020f1fe485cad80
#
_cell.length_a   1.000
_cell.length_b   1.000
_cell.length_c   1.000
_cell.angle_alpha   90.00
_cell.angle_beta   90.00
_cell.angle_gamma   90.00
#
_symmetry.space_group_name_H-M   'P 1'
#
loop_
_entity.id
_entity.type
_entity.pdbx_description
1 polymer ?
#
loop_
_entity_poly.entity_id
_entity_poly.type
_entity_poly.pdbx_seq_one_letter_code
_entity_poly.pdbx_strand_id
1 'polypeptide(L)'
;MNLAQLIDNDVISSRLSECLLPEATAGHLDRRALIRDWLYREKHAHHNDNELTVPDDSHPGWPRQEEWEASGINCQRLGQTFLLSAGPAWSPQWLEQGNGMPFLASDQHQFCRQDTRVPMDYVLRRYFKKENYISYQAPGQRDAVRRALFAPPGSTLLVNLPTGTGKTLVAQALALTASAPGALCVLIAPTTALVLELASRFRKLLIEAGNKAESVTGWYSGLPAQDKYDTYMRIRVGEQRLIVTSPEATCSSLQFALFEAAKQGGLRHVIVDEAHIVASWGNDFRPHFQQLGGLIRGLKRISREANLTPCSTLLMSATITEASRKILRDTFDQEMSEVHACHLRPEPAYWCYRAKDHSDKRDKVLQSLAHAPRPLILYVTRPKEAEEWAQQLRLQGYQRLATFTGDTPSEVRRSLLEKWDKNQLDIMIATSAFGVGMDKNDVRTVIHATVPENMDRFYQEVGRGGRDGYACTSLLIYNHQDVKQAEHLSSQKLIGLELGLERWKKLWGSAESVGDNLYRIDIVRIHSGLNFRSKQNKLWNLRTVLMMVRAGVLELDADLQNPPDKKDFADVNRYEAAKEQIIRQNGNSLVVRILRSHHTGEELWKTRIIPSREETLQAARANHNSLINWLHTPLSRPLCEALVDLYSMAEFIPGHACGGCPACRDNQALTSNYPSPPTLLLNPPASVAQQALSRWQALSGLSYSSCFITYPPVNDDEWERENWYHRIATLLVQLYHRGIAQRVWADPALLHSIFSAIPRGERLILLSDELPARDEPAPDNDVMAELAELVLPTQESCANGYLPPFNPAPLQLTLIPHDMPDPHHPGGAHYVLLDNHNWITIEQLQRKLDSVDYQ
;
A
#
# COMPACT_ATOMS: atom_id res chain seq x y z
N MET A 1 -10.83 -31.43 -29.46
CA MET A 1 -11.96 -30.85 -28.67
C MET A 1 -12.63 -29.78 -29.53
N ASN A 2 -13.95 -29.62 -29.52
CA ASN A 2 -14.58 -28.53 -30.26
C ASN A 2 -14.91 -27.37 -29.33
N LEU A 3 -15.14 -26.17 -29.88
CA LEU A 3 -15.35 -24.93 -29.14
C LEU A 3 -16.57 -24.99 -28.16
N ALA A 4 -17.65 -25.69 -28.55
CA ALA A 4 -18.83 -25.87 -27.72
C ALA A 4 -18.54 -26.73 -26.48
N GLN A 5 -17.74 -27.79 -26.61
CA GLN A 5 -17.30 -28.59 -25.47
C GLN A 5 -16.41 -27.84 -24.48
N LEU A 6 -15.66 -26.83 -24.96
CA LEU A 6 -14.88 -25.95 -24.08
C LEU A 6 -15.79 -25.05 -23.23
N ILE A 7 -16.84 -24.50 -23.83
CA ILE A 7 -17.76 -23.58 -23.15
C ILE A 7 -18.56 -24.33 -22.07
N ASP A 8 -19.00 -25.57 -22.36
CA ASP A 8 -19.82 -26.38 -21.46
C ASP A 8 -19.05 -26.95 -20.25
N ASN A 9 -17.74 -27.08 -20.32
CA ASN A 9 -16.93 -27.75 -19.28
C ASN A 9 -16.27 -26.80 -18.26
N ASP A 10 -16.57 -25.51 -18.28
CA ASP A 10 -16.00 -24.48 -17.36
C ASP A 10 -14.44 -24.44 -17.33
N VAL A 11 -13.80 -25.02 -18.34
CA VAL A 11 -12.33 -25.14 -18.48
C VAL A 11 -11.71 -23.86 -19.05
N ILE A 12 -12.55 -22.93 -19.52
CA ILE A 12 -12.12 -21.71 -20.20
C ILE A 12 -11.96 -20.59 -19.18
N SER A 13 -10.89 -19.80 -19.34
CA SER A 13 -10.79 -18.55 -18.58
C SER A 13 -12.01 -17.68 -18.86
N SER A 14 -12.52 -16.98 -17.83
CA SER A 14 -13.66 -16.05 -17.96
C SER A 14 -13.49 -15.06 -19.12
N ARG A 15 -12.25 -14.73 -19.46
CA ARG A 15 -11.86 -13.82 -20.56
C ARG A 15 -12.10 -14.41 -21.94
N LEU A 16 -11.76 -15.69 -22.15
CA LEU A 16 -12.01 -16.37 -23.42
C LEU A 16 -13.51 -16.64 -23.59
N SER A 17 -14.20 -17.05 -22.54
CA SER A 17 -15.65 -17.21 -22.52
C SER A 17 -16.37 -15.93 -22.93
N GLU A 18 -16.01 -14.79 -22.30
CA GLU A 18 -16.55 -13.46 -22.65
C GLU A 18 -16.29 -13.06 -24.13
N CYS A 19 -15.09 -13.41 -24.65
CA CYS A 19 -14.71 -13.11 -26.05
C CYS A 19 -15.51 -13.95 -27.08
N LEU A 20 -15.98 -15.12 -26.70
CA LEU A 20 -16.70 -16.05 -27.57
C LEU A 20 -18.22 -15.86 -27.55
N LEU A 21 -18.74 -15.02 -26.64
CA LEU A 21 -20.17 -14.67 -26.63
C LEU A 21 -20.62 -14.06 -27.97
N PRO A 22 -21.83 -14.38 -28.47
CA PRO A 22 -22.35 -13.82 -29.74
C PRO A 22 -22.43 -12.29 -29.72
N GLU A 23 -22.63 -11.67 -28.55
CA GLU A 23 -22.76 -10.24 -28.34
C GLU A 23 -21.40 -9.55 -28.12
N ALA A 24 -20.30 -10.32 -28.03
CA ALA A 24 -18.99 -9.76 -27.75
C ALA A 24 -18.47 -8.91 -28.92
N THR A 25 -18.02 -7.70 -28.60
CA THR A 25 -17.32 -6.82 -29.56
C THR A 25 -15.87 -7.26 -29.74
N ALA A 26 -15.64 -8.54 -30.09
CA ALA A 26 -14.33 -9.12 -30.28
C ALA A 26 -13.94 -9.17 -31.75
N GLY A 27 -12.75 -8.68 -32.10
CA GLY A 27 -12.18 -8.82 -33.41
C GLY A 27 -11.53 -10.21 -33.63
N HIS A 28 -11.21 -10.52 -34.89
CA HIS A 28 -10.56 -11.81 -35.20
C HIS A 28 -9.20 -11.98 -34.50
N LEU A 29 -8.42 -10.91 -34.32
CA LEU A 29 -7.14 -11.00 -33.62
C LEU A 29 -7.29 -11.08 -32.09
N ASP A 30 -8.40 -10.63 -31.51
CA ASP A 30 -8.68 -10.86 -30.07
C ASP A 30 -8.94 -12.34 -29.81
N ARG A 31 -9.78 -13.00 -30.65
CA ARG A 31 -10.03 -14.44 -30.58
C ARG A 31 -8.75 -15.24 -30.74
N ARG A 32 -7.92 -14.87 -31.71
CA ARG A 32 -6.61 -15.47 -31.95
C ARG A 32 -5.75 -15.44 -30.68
N ALA A 33 -5.60 -14.27 -30.08
CA ALA A 33 -4.73 -14.09 -28.90
C ALA A 33 -5.19 -14.92 -27.72
N LEU A 34 -6.49 -14.95 -27.42
CA LEU A 34 -7.02 -15.68 -26.25
C LEU A 34 -7.05 -17.19 -26.45
N ILE A 35 -7.32 -17.67 -27.70
CA ILE A 35 -7.24 -19.10 -28.03
C ILE A 35 -5.77 -19.56 -28.01
N ARG A 36 -4.84 -18.73 -28.49
CA ARG A 36 -3.41 -19.00 -28.37
C ARG A 36 -3.01 -19.17 -26.88
N ASP A 37 -3.40 -18.23 -26.01
CA ASP A 37 -3.07 -18.28 -24.59
C ASP A 37 -3.63 -19.57 -23.94
N TRP A 38 -4.84 -19.98 -24.34
CA TRP A 38 -5.43 -21.23 -23.87
C TRP A 38 -4.64 -22.44 -24.33
N LEU A 39 -4.33 -22.55 -25.65
CA LEU A 39 -3.58 -23.68 -26.21
C LEU A 39 -2.20 -23.86 -25.57
N TYR A 40 -1.47 -22.75 -25.37
CA TYR A 40 -0.16 -22.82 -24.72
C TYR A 40 -0.26 -23.24 -23.26
N ARG A 41 -1.26 -22.78 -22.52
CA ARG A 41 -1.52 -23.17 -21.13
C ARG A 41 -1.83 -24.66 -21.02
N GLU A 42 -2.73 -25.15 -21.87
CA GLU A 42 -3.11 -26.57 -21.90
C GLU A 42 -1.94 -27.48 -22.26
N LYS A 43 -1.13 -27.11 -23.25
CA LYS A 43 0.08 -27.86 -23.63
C LYS A 43 1.02 -28.07 -22.44
N HIS A 44 1.17 -27.06 -21.59
CA HIS A 44 2.08 -27.11 -20.44
C HIS A 44 1.46 -27.76 -19.20
N ALA A 45 0.15 -27.62 -18.98
CA ALA A 45 -0.53 -28.21 -17.82
C ALA A 45 -0.67 -29.75 -17.93
N HIS A 46 -0.90 -30.27 -19.14
CA HIS A 46 -1.24 -31.65 -19.34
C HIS A 46 -0.19 -32.45 -20.10
N HIS A 47 0.92 -31.85 -20.53
CA HIS A 47 1.97 -32.44 -21.38
C HIS A 47 1.43 -33.13 -22.66
N ASN A 48 0.22 -32.76 -23.07
CA ASN A 48 -0.43 -33.22 -24.28
C ASN A 48 -0.61 -32.06 -25.25
N ASP A 49 -0.34 -32.30 -26.52
CA ASP A 49 -0.70 -31.38 -27.61
C ASP A 49 -2.23 -31.40 -27.78
N ASN A 50 -2.94 -30.62 -27.00
CA ASN A 50 -4.39 -30.46 -27.12
C ASN A 50 -4.70 -29.73 -28.42
N GLU A 51 -5.52 -30.36 -29.25
CA GLU A 51 -6.00 -29.85 -30.51
C GLU A 51 -7.38 -29.25 -30.33
N LEU A 52 -7.57 -28.04 -30.90
CA LEU A 52 -8.84 -27.32 -30.88
C LEU A 52 -9.37 -27.13 -32.29
N THR A 53 -10.60 -27.56 -32.55
CA THR A 53 -11.30 -27.27 -33.81
C THR A 53 -12.11 -25.98 -33.68
N VAL A 54 -11.85 -25.02 -34.59
CA VAL A 54 -12.53 -23.72 -34.68
C VAL A 54 -13.08 -23.50 -36.08
N PRO A 55 -14.07 -22.59 -36.26
CA PRO A 55 -14.50 -22.15 -37.59
C PRO A 55 -13.34 -21.58 -38.41
N ASP A 56 -13.37 -21.78 -39.74
CA ASP A 56 -12.37 -21.18 -40.63
C ASP A 56 -12.71 -19.71 -40.95
N ASP A 57 -11.86 -19.08 -41.76
CA ASP A 57 -11.96 -17.69 -42.22
C ASP A 57 -13.13 -17.38 -43.17
N SER A 58 -13.92 -18.38 -43.57
CA SER A 58 -15.20 -18.16 -44.24
C SER A 58 -16.28 -17.67 -43.31
N HIS A 59 -16.09 -17.84 -41.98
CA HIS A 59 -16.95 -17.34 -40.94
C HIS A 59 -16.52 -15.94 -40.48
N PRO A 60 -17.41 -14.94 -40.47
CA PRO A 60 -17.07 -13.59 -40.10
C PRO A 60 -16.46 -13.52 -38.70
N GLY A 61 -15.36 -12.79 -38.56
CA GLY A 61 -14.70 -12.56 -37.25
C GLY A 61 -13.74 -13.66 -36.82
N TRP A 62 -13.42 -14.63 -37.67
CA TRP A 62 -12.39 -15.64 -37.42
C TRP A 62 -11.08 -15.33 -38.15
N PRO A 63 -9.92 -15.62 -37.55
CA PRO A 63 -8.61 -15.38 -38.14
C PRO A 63 -8.37 -16.25 -39.40
N ARG A 64 -7.56 -15.75 -40.34
CA ARG A 64 -7.05 -16.53 -41.46
C ARG A 64 -5.95 -17.48 -40.99
N GLN A 65 -5.67 -18.51 -41.79
CA GLN A 65 -4.61 -19.47 -41.49
C GLN A 65 -3.26 -18.79 -41.24
N GLU A 66 -2.87 -17.83 -42.06
CA GLU A 66 -1.63 -17.07 -41.93
C GLU A 66 -1.54 -16.29 -40.63
N GLU A 67 -2.67 -15.79 -40.13
CA GLU A 67 -2.73 -15.04 -38.86
C GLU A 67 -2.56 -15.97 -37.67
N TRP A 68 -3.06 -17.20 -37.68
CA TRP A 68 -2.78 -18.22 -36.70
C TRP A 68 -1.29 -18.57 -36.67
N GLU A 69 -0.71 -18.92 -37.82
CA GLU A 69 0.70 -19.29 -37.98
C GLU A 69 1.63 -18.15 -37.52
N ALA A 70 1.28 -16.89 -37.86
CA ALA A 70 2.02 -15.69 -37.42
C ALA A 70 2.00 -15.45 -35.91
N SER A 71 1.13 -16.12 -35.15
CA SER A 71 1.09 -16.08 -33.69
C SER A 71 1.72 -17.30 -33.02
N GLY A 72 2.37 -18.19 -33.78
CA GLY A 72 3.00 -19.40 -33.26
C GLY A 72 2.05 -20.58 -33.10
N ILE A 73 0.87 -20.56 -33.73
CA ILE A 73 -0.12 -21.64 -33.70
C ILE A 73 0.01 -22.47 -34.96
N ASN A 74 0.12 -23.78 -34.81
CA ASN A 74 0.00 -24.72 -35.94
C ASN A 74 -1.46 -24.75 -36.37
N CYS A 75 -1.74 -24.51 -37.64
CA CYS A 75 -3.08 -24.42 -38.22
C CYS A 75 -3.22 -25.32 -39.43
N GLN A 76 -4.16 -26.26 -39.37
CA GLN A 76 -4.50 -27.16 -40.48
C GLN A 76 -5.97 -26.99 -40.88
N ARG A 77 -6.24 -26.72 -42.13
CA ARG A 77 -7.61 -26.61 -42.64
C ARG A 77 -8.26 -28.01 -42.78
N LEU A 78 -9.40 -28.16 -42.21
CA LEU A 78 -10.25 -29.36 -42.25
C LEU A 78 -11.67 -28.98 -42.76
N GLY A 79 -11.87 -28.88 -44.05
CA GLY A 79 -13.15 -28.47 -44.64
C GLY A 79 -13.45 -26.99 -44.32
N GLN A 80 -14.52 -26.70 -43.56
CA GLN A 80 -14.92 -25.39 -43.14
C GLN A 80 -14.42 -25.03 -41.71
N THR A 81 -13.44 -25.78 -41.20
CA THR A 81 -12.85 -25.58 -39.89
C THR A 81 -11.33 -25.58 -39.94
N PHE A 82 -10.71 -24.99 -38.93
CA PHE A 82 -9.30 -25.14 -38.65
C PHE A 82 -9.07 -26.03 -37.44
N LEU A 83 -8.08 -26.92 -37.57
CA LEU A 83 -7.51 -27.64 -36.44
C LEU A 83 -6.28 -26.88 -35.95
N LEU A 84 -6.30 -26.47 -34.70
CA LEU A 84 -5.26 -25.64 -34.09
C LEU A 84 -4.52 -26.42 -32.99
N SER A 85 -3.20 -26.24 -32.94
CA SER A 85 -2.38 -26.69 -31.80
C SER A 85 -1.28 -25.68 -31.48
N ALA A 86 -0.78 -25.69 -30.24
CA ALA A 86 0.32 -24.80 -29.86
C ALA A 86 1.62 -25.21 -30.57
N GLY A 87 2.21 -24.26 -31.26
CA GLY A 87 3.51 -24.42 -31.91
C GLY A 87 4.69 -24.35 -30.92
N PRO A 88 5.92 -24.13 -31.40
CA PRO A 88 7.08 -23.88 -30.53
C PRO A 88 6.98 -22.52 -29.85
N ALA A 89 7.65 -22.38 -28.69
CA ALA A 89 7.75 -21.10 -28.02
C ALA A 89 8.35 -20.03 -28.91
N TRP A 90 7.81 -18.82 -28.85
CA TRP A 90 8.28 -17.70 -29.66
C TRP A 90 9.70 -17.27 -29.28
N SER A 91 10.63 -17.37 -30.23
CA SER A 91 12.05 -17.06 -30.06
C SER A 91 12.52 -16.16 -31.22
N PRO A 92 12.28 -14.85 -31.15
CA PRO A 92 12.63 -13.94 -32.23
C PRO A 92 14.13 -13.69 -32.29
N GLN A 93 14.72 -13.82 -33.47
CA GLN A 93 16.17 -13.62 -33.69
C GLN A 93 16.67 -12.22 -33.26
N TRP A 94 15.81 -11.20 -33.34
CA TRP A 94 16.16 -9.85 -32.92
C TRP A 94 16.27 -9.65 -31.42
N LEU A 95 15.84 -10.63 -30.62
CA LEU A 95 15.88 -10.59 -29.15
C LEU A 95 16.87 -11.64 -28.61
N GLU A 96 18.15 -11.46 -28.92
CA GLU A 96 19.21 -12.45 -28.67
C GLU A 96 19.63 -12.57 -27.20
N GLN A 97 19.11 -11.74 -26.32
CA GLN A 97 19.54 -11.67 -24.92
C GLN A 97 19.03 -12.87 -24.11
N GLY A 98 19.90 -13.83 -23.82
CA GLY A 98 19.67 -14.93 -22.89
C GLY A 98 18.55 -15.90 -23.27
N ASN A 99 18.72 -16.65 -24.36
CA ASN A 99 17.80 -17.67 -24.87
C ASN A 99 16.41 -17.21 -25.33
N GLY A 100 16.24 -16.02 -25.82
CA GLY A 100 15.20 -15.49 -26.72
C GLY A 100 13.73 -15.91 -26.62
N MET A 101 13.24 -16.40 -25.48
CA MET A 101 11.86 -16.86 -25.31
C MET A 101 11.07 -16.02 -24.28
N PRO A 102 10.67 -14.78 -24.64
CA PRO A 102 10.19 -13.80 -23.66
C PRO A 102 8.87 -14.18 -22.98
N PHE A 103 8.04 -14.98 -23.63
CA PHE A 103 6.72 -15.31 -23.07
C PHE A 103 6.63 -16.72 -22.47
N LEU A 104 7.70 -17.52 -22.51
CA LEU A 104 7.66 -18.92 -22.10
C LEU A 104 7.07 -19.13 -20.70
N ALA A 105 7.58 -18.44 -19.68
CA ALA A 105 7.09 -18.60 -18.30
C ALA A 105 5.64 -18.08 -18.14
N SER A 106 5.27 -17.03 -18.86
CA SER A 106 3.90 -16.47 -18.84
C SER A 106 2.92 -17.39 -19.61
N ASP A 107 3.35 -17.98 -20.73
CA ASP A 107 2.58 -18.97 -21.51
C ASP A 107 2.36 -20.25 -20.68
N GLN A 108 3.36 -20.66 -19.91
CA GLN A 108 3.28 -21.81 -18.99
C GLN A 108 2.45 -21.52 -17.75
N HIS A 109 2.02 -20.31 -17.52
CA HIS A 109 1.35 -19.87 -16.30
C HIS A 109 2.11 -20.30 -15.03
N GLN A 110 3.43 -20.05 -15.04
CA GLN A 110 4.32 -20.47 -13.96
C GLN A 110 4.06 -19.64 -12.71
N PHE A 111 3.82 -20.31 -11.58
CA PHE A 111 3.72 -19.63 -10.29
C PHE A 111 5.12 -19.33 -9.74
N CYS A 112 5.39 -18.08 -9.39
CA CYS A 112 6.74 -17.59 -9.03
C CYS A 112 6.89 -17.26 -7.54
N ARG A 113 5.79 -17.06 -6.81
CA ARG A 113 5.84 -16.70 -5.38
C ARG A 113 6.05 -17.91 -4.50
N GLN A 114 6.88 -17.72 -3.47
CA GLN A 114 6.88 -18.64 -2.35
C GLN A 114 5.66 -18.42 -1.44
N ASP A 115 5.17 -19.50 -0.86
CA ASP A 115 4.17 -19.40 0.20
C ASP A 115 4.87 -19.01 1.50
N THR A 116 4.74 -17.75 1.88
CA THR A 116 5.27 -17.18 3.11
C THR A 116 4.16 -16.79 4.08
N ARG A 117 2.95 -17.35 3.89
CA ARG A 117 1.80 -17.03 4.72
C ARG A 117 2.04 -17.40 6.19
N VAL A 118 1.61 -16.52 7.07
CA VAL A 118 1.64 -16.75 8.51
C VAL A 118 0.22 -16.56 9.09
N PRO A 119 -0.16 -17.27 10.16
CA PRO A 119 -1.47 -17.15 10.76
C PRO A 119 -1.85 -15.70 11.09
N MET A 120 -3.10 -15.31 10.82
CA MET A 120 -3.61 -14.00 11.21
C MET A 120 -3.98 -13.98 12.69
N ASP A 121 -3.70 -12.85 13.35
CA ASP A 121 -4.09 -12.62 14.73
C ASP A 121 -5.57 -12.90 14.95
N TYR A 122 -5.89 -13.63 16.01
CA TYR A 122 -7.24 -14.09 16.27
C TYR A 122 -8.25 -12.93 16.36
N VAL A 123 -7.85 -11.81 16.97
CA VAL A 123 -8.70 -10.64 17.11
C VAL A 123 -9.14 -10.07 15.75
N LEU A 124 -8.25 -10.07 14.75
CA LEU A 124 -8.60 -9.62 13.40
C LEU A 124 -9.51 -10.59 12.67
N ARG A 125 -9.37 -11.90 12.89
CA ARG A 125 -10.30 -12.92 12.34
C ARG A 125 -11.75 -12.69 12.79
N ARG A 126 -11.99 -12.06 13.93
CA ARG A 126 -13.35 -11.70 14.41
C ARG A 126 -14.01 -10.63 13.52
N TYR A 127 -13.22 -9.76 12.90
CA TYR A 127 -13.72 -8.70 12.02
C TYR A 127 -13.80 -9.17 10.57
N PHE A 128 -12.85 -10.00 10.11
CA PHE A 128 -12.83 -10.56 8.77
C PHE A 128 -13.59 -11.90 8.75
N LYS A 129 -14.87 -11.86 8.40
CA LYS A 129 -15.73 -13.05 8.40
C LYS A 129 -15.52 -14.00 7.22
N LYS A 130 -14.62 -13.71 6.29
CA LYS A 130 -14.37 -14.50 5.09
C LYS A 130 -13.24 -15.51 5.32
N GLU A 131 -13.42 -16.72 4.82
CA GLU A 131 -12.43 -17.81 4.84
C GLU A 131 -11.05 -17.42 4.27
N ASN A 132 -11.01 -16.41 3.39
CA ASN A 132 -9.76 -15.92 2.77
C ASN A 132 -8.88 -15.06 3.70
N TYR A 133 -9.35 -14.68 4.91
CA TYR A 133 -8.60 -13.88 5.88
C TYR A 133 -8.19 -14.69 7.11
N ILE A 134 -7.68 -15.89 6.89
CA ILE A 134 -7.14 -16.75 7.96
C ILE A 134 -5.64 -16.56 8.18
N SER A 135 -4.95 -15.98 7.21
CA SER A 135 -3.50 -15.76 7.25
C SER A 135 -3.10 -14.41 6.66
N TYR A 136 -1.98 -13.88 7.13
CA TYR A 136 -1.23 -12.83 6.45
C TYR A 136 -0.48 -13.43 5.27
N GLN A 137 -0.24 -12.64 4.24
CA GLN A 137 0.48 -13.10 3.04
C GLN A 137 1.99 -13.25 3.26
N ALA A 138 2.53 -12.56 4.26
CA ALA A 138 3.94 -12.62 4.63
C ALA A 138 4.15 -12.12 6.07
N PRO A 139 5.25 -12.52 6.75
CA PRO A 139 5.62 -12.00 8.07
C PRO A 139 5.65 -10.48 8.13
N GLY A 140 6.25 -9.81 7.14
CA GLY A 140 6.32 -8.35 7.10
C GLY A 140 4.96 -7.66 7.03
N GLN A 141 3.94 -8.28 6.42
CA GLN A 141 2.57 -7.76 6.46
C GLN A 141 1.99 -7.85 7.88
N ARG A 142 2.19 -8.98 8.59
CA ARG A 142 1.80 -9.17 9.98
C ARG A 142 2.42 -8.10 10.87
N ASP A 143 3.72 -7.92 10.75
CA ASP A 143 4.49 -6.99 11.59
C ASP A 143 4.06 -5.54 11.35
N ALA A 144 3.80 -5.16 10.09
CA ALA A 144 3.27 -3.85 9.75
C ALA A 144 1.86 -3.60 10.33
N VAL A 145 0.98 -4.60 10.28
CA VAL A 145 -0.36 -4.52 10.88
C VAL A 145 -0.26 -4.37 12.39
N ARG A 146 0.52 -5.22 13.06
CA ARG A 146 0.74 -5.17 14.51
C ARG A 146 1.30 -3.81 14.93
N ARG A 147 2.33 -3.32 14.22
CA ARG A 147 2.94 -2.03 14.53
C ARG A 147 1.98 -0.86 14.33
N ALA A 148 1.15 -0.89 13.30
CA ALA A 148 0.14 0.14 13.05
C ALA A 148 -0.95 0.16 14.15
N LEU A 149 -1.39 -1.01 14.62
CA LEU A 149 -2.40 -1.14 15.68
C LEU A 149 -1.91 -0.57 17.04
N PHE A 150 -0.62 -0.71 17.32
CA PHE A 150 -0.01 -0.26 18.58
C PHE A 150 0.77 1.06 18.44
N ALA A 151 0.65 1.73 17.29
CA ALA A 151 1.27 3.05 17.11
C ALA A 151 0.73 4.06 18.13
N PRO A 152 1.61 4.70 18.94
CA PRO A 152 1.18 5.67 19.93
C PRO A 152 0.36 6.81 19.31
N PRO A 153 -0.62 7.35 20.04
CA PRO A 153 -1.35 8.53 19.58
C PRO A 153 -0.42 9.68 19.25
N GLY A 154 -0.67 10.32 18.12
CA GLY A 154 0.15 11.43 17.62
C GLY A 154 1.44 11.00 16.91
N SER A 155 1.82 9.72 16.91
CA SER A 155 3.00 9.22 16.20
C SER A 155 2.78 9.17 14.68
N THR A 156 3.88 9.00 13.95
CA THR A 156 3.87 8.74 12.50
C THR A 156 4.59 7.42 12.22
N LEU A 157 3.97 6.55 11.44
CA LEU A 157 4.53 5.26 11.03
C LEU A 157 4.65 5.19 9.52
N LEU A 158 5.84 4.87 9.00
CA LEU A 158 6.08 4.52 7.61
C LEU A 158 6.06 3.00 7.44
N VAL A 159 5.26 2.50 6.51
CA VAL A 159 5.18 1.08 6.14
C VAL A 159 5.64 0.90 4.70
N ASN A 160 6.76 0.20 4.53
CA ASN A 160 7.36 -0.14 3.24
C ASN A 160 7.20 -1.64 2.97
N LEU A 161 6.16 -2.00 2.21
CA LEU A 161 5.83 -3.37 1.81
C LEU A 161 5.76 -3.49 0.28
N PRO A 162 6.16 -4.61 -0.33
CA PRO A 162 6.12 -4.79 -1.78
C PRO A 162 4.71 -4.63 -2.37
N THR A 163 4.63 -4.35 -3.67
CA THR A 163 3.36 -4.42 -4.40
C THR A 163 2.82 -5.86 -4.41
N GLY A 164 1.50 -6.00 -4.26
CA GLY A 164 0.86 -7.32 -4.28
C GLY A 164 0.94 -8.10 -2.97
N THR A 165 1.59 -7.60 -1.91
CA THR A 165 1.62 -8.22 -0.56
C THR A 165 0.51 -7.73 0.36
N GLY A 166 -0.49 -7.03 -0.17
CA GLY A 166 -1.67 -6.64 0.60
C GLY A 166 -1.45 -5.49 1.59
N LYS A 167 -0.71 -4.43 1.23
CA LYS A 167 -0.57 -3.19 2.03
C LYS A 167 -1.91 -2.64 2.54
N THR A 168 -2.96 -2.75 1.74
CA THR A 168 -4.32 -2.30 2.08
C THR A 168 -4.85 -2.94 3.37
N LEU A 169 -4.38 -4.16 3.72
CA LEU A 169 -4.77 -4.82 4.96
C LEU A 169 -4.38 -4.02 6.21
N VAL A 170 -3.26 -3.30 6.19
CA VAL A 170 -2.83 -2.45 7.31
C VAL A 170 -3.86 -1.33 7.55
N ALA A 171 -4.30 -0.67 6.47
CA ALA A 171 -5.35 0.34 6.56
C ALA A 171 -6.71 -0.26 6.96
N GLN A 172 -7.05 -1.45 6.47
CA GLN A 172 -8.27 -2.16 6.84
C GLN A 172 -8.29 -2.52 8.33
N ALA A 173 -7.18 -3.00 8.86
CA ALA A 173 -7.05 -3.32 10.29
C ALA A 173 -7.28 -2.07 11.16
N LEU A 174 -6.68 -0.93 10.83
CA LEU A 174 -6.91 0.33 11.53
C LEU A 174 -8.38 0.79 11.45
N ALA A 175 -8.99 0.73 10.26
CA ALA A 175 -10.39 1.15 10.08
C ALA A 175 -11.38 0.25 10.84
N LEU A 176 -11.11 -1.06 10.93
CA LEU A 176 -11.92 -2.02 11.66
C LEU A 176 -11.81 -1.88 13.18
N THR A 177 -10.61 -1.61 13.67
CA THR A 177 -10.29 -1.57 15.09
C THR A 177 -10.46 -0.18 15.73
N ALA A 178 -10.55 0.88 14.92
CA ALA A 178 -10.86 2.24 15.37
C ALA A 178 -12.29 2.30 15.90
N SER A 179 -12.46 1.97 17.16
CA SER A 179 -13.72 1.51 17.70
C SER A 179 -14.33 2.40 18.77
N ALA A 180 -13.61 3.39 19.26
CA ALA A 180 -14.17 4.33 20.23
C ALA A 180 -15.39 5.09 19.61
N PRO A 181 -16.39 5.46 20.40
CA PRO A 181 -17.47 6.31 19.91
C PRO A 181 -16.91 7.56 19.21
N GLY A 182 -17.41 7.86 18.03
CA GLY A 182 -16.92 8.99 17.24
C GLY A 182 -15.59 8.78 16.52
N ALA A 183 -14.96 7.59 16.57
CA ALA A 183 -13.68 7.34 15.92
C ALA A 183 -13.80 7.44 14.39
N LEU A 184 -13.01 8.35 13.81
CA LEU A 184 -12.91 8.60 12.38
C LEU A 184 -11.50 8.22 11.87
N CYS A 185 -11.47 7.42 10.80
CA CYS A 185 -10.28 7.18 9.99
C CYS A 185 -10.38 7.97 8.68
N VAL A 186 -9.25 8.49 8.20
CA VAL A 186 -9.15 9.16 6.89
C VAL A 186 -8.09 8.45 6.06
N LEU A 187 -8.49 7.91 4.90
CA LEU A 187 -7.59 7.27 3.94
C LEU A 187 -7.41 8.18 2.73
N ILE A 188 -6.20 8.62 2.49
CA ILE A 188 -5.83 9.52 1.40
C ILE A 188 -5.21 8.71 0.27
N ALA A 189 -5.89 8.69 -0.87
CA ALA A 189 -5.48 7.98 -2.06
C ALA A 189 -5.16 8.95 -3.20
N PRO A 190 -4.18 8.64 -4.07
CA PRO A 190 -3.64 9.61 -5.03
C PRO A 190 -4.58 10.00 -6.17
N THR A 191 -5.62 9.23 -6.48
CA THR A 191 -6.54 9.52 -7.59
C THR A 191 -8.00 9.36 -7.19
N THR A 192 -8.90 10.11 -7.84
CA THR A 192 -10.34 9.99 -7.59
C THR A 192 -10.89 8.60 -7.91
N ALA A 193 -10.37 7.92 -8.93
CA ALA A 193 -10.75 6.55 -9.26
C ALA A 193 -10.45 5.60 -8.09
N LEU A 194 -9.23 5.67 -7.54
CA LEU A 194 -8.83 4.88 -6.38
C LEU A 194 -9.63 5.24 -5.13
N VAL A 195 -9.95 6.52 -4.93
CA VAL A 195 -10.85 6.97 -3.83
C VAL A 195 -12.18 6.24 -3.87
N LEU A 196 -12.81 6.15 -5.04
CA LEU A 196 -14.11 5.51 -5.20
C LEU A 196 -14.05 4.00 -5.06
N GLU A 197 -13.02 3.39 -5.63
CA GLU A 197 -12.76 1.94 -5.51
C GLU A 197 -12.53 1.54 -4.04
N LEU A 198 -11.59 2.20 -3.37
CA LEU A 198 -11.31 1.93 -1.96
C LEU A 198 -12.51 2.22 -1.06
N ALA A 199 -13.25 3.30 -1.30
CA ALA A 199 -14.48 3.58 -0.55
C ALA A 199 -15.52 2.46 -0.71
N SER A 200 -15.67 1.91 -1.90
CA SER A 200 -16.56 0.77 -2.15
C SER A 200 -16.08 -0.50 -1.44
N ARG A 201 -14.78 -0.81 -1.52
CA ARG A 201 -14.14 -1.97 -0.88
C ARG A 201 -14.24 -1.92 0.64
N PHE A 202 -13.91 -0.78 1.23
CA PHE A 202 -14.00 -0.57 2.68
C PHE A 202 -15.45 -0.52 3.19
N ARG A 203 -16.38 0.00 2.38
CA ARG A 203 -17.80 -0.01 2.73
C ARG A 203 -18.32 -1.43 2.89
N LYS A 204 -18.01 -2.33 1.95
CA LYS A 204 -18.37 -3.76 2.05
C LYS A 204 -17.79 -4.38 3.33
N LEU A 205 -16.51 -4.15 3.58
CA LEU A 205 -15.81 -4.68 4.76
C LEU A 205 -16.44 -4.18 6.08
N LEU A 206 -16.72 -2.88 6.19
CA LEU A 206 -17.27 -2.29 7.41
C LEU A 206 -18.74 -2.69 7.64
N ILE A 207 -19.52 -2.90 6.58
CA ILE A 207 -20.89 -3.47 6.67
C ILE A 207 -20.82 -4.91 7.20
N GLU A 208 -19.93 -5.74 6.68
CA GLU A 208 -19.70 -7.11 7.17
C GLU A 208 -19.30 -7.13 8.65
N ALA A 209 -18.58 -6.11 9.11
CA ALA A 209 -18.23 -5.89 10.52
C ALA A 209 -19.37 -5.27 11.37
N GLY A 210 -20.55 -5.01 10.80
CA GLY A 210 -21.72 -4.51 11.49
C GLY A 210 -21.90 -2.99 11.53
N ASN A 211 -21.15 -2.24 10.70
CA ASN A 211 -21.31 -0.79 10.58
C ASN A 211 -22.35 -0.43 9.52
N LYS A 212 -22.91 0.79 9.62
CA LYS A 212 -23.84 1.33 8.63
C LYS A 212 -23.11 1.68 7.31
N ALA A 213 -23.76 1.51 6.17
CA ALA A 213 -23.18 1.82 4.86
C ALA A 213 -22.79 3.31 4.71
N GLU A 214 -23.59 4.20 5.29
CA GLU A 214 -23.41 5.65 5.26
C GLU A 214 -22.20 6.11 6.08
N SER A 215 -21.69 5.27 6.98
CA SER A 215 -20.50 5.57 7.79
C SER A 215 -19.21 5.59 6.98
N VAL A 216 -19.24 5.22 5.68
CA VAL A 216 -18.11 5.25 4.76
C VAL A 216 -18.41 6.17 3.58
N THR A 217 -17.61 7.21 3.41
CA THR A 217 -17.76 8.20 2.32
C THR A 217 -16.50 8.24 1.46
N GLY A 218 -16.68 8.15 0.12
CA GLY A 218 -15.66 8.56 -0.85
C GLY A 218 -15.79 10.06 -1.10
N TRP A 219 -14.86 10.87 -0.60
CA TRP A 219 -14.90 12.32 -0.69
C TRP A 219 -14.02 12.83 -1.83
N TYR A 220 -14.61 13.47 -2.83
CA TYR A 220 -13.93 14.06 -3.99
C TYR A 220 -14.61 15.36 -4.42
N SER A 221 -14.01 16.11 -5.34
CA SER A 221 -14.51 17.42 -5.77
C SER A 221 -15.93 17.38 -6.37
N GLY A 222 -16.27 16.34 -7.10
CA GLY A 222 -17.59 16.11 -7.71
C GLY A 222 -18.66 15.54 -6.79
N LEU A 223 -18.37 15.34 -5.48
CA LEU A 223 -19.38 14.86 -4.53
C LEU A 223 -20.48 15.92 -4.39
N PRO A 224 -21.80 15.55 -4.47
CA PRO A 224 -22.91 16.47 -4.29
C PRO A 224 -22.84 17.27 -2.98
N ALA A 225 -23.33 18.51 -2.99
CA ALA A 225 -23.30 19.38 -1.81
C ALA A 225 -24.04 18.77 -0.62
N GLN A 226 -25.18 18.11 -0.87
CA GLN A 226 -25.94 17.43 0.18
C GLN A 226 -25.13 16.31 0.83
N ASP A 227 -24.45 15.47 0.03
CA ASP A 227 -23.62 14.38 0.57
C ASP A 227 -22.45 14.89 1.38
N LYS A 228 -21.82 16.02 0.96
CA LYS A 228 -20.79 16.70 1.73
C LYS A 228 -21.34 17.18 3.09
N TYR A 229 -22.48 17.80 3.09
CA TYR A 229 -23.13 18.30 4.30
C TYR A 229 -23.52 17.14 5.25
N ASP A 230 -24.15 16.10 4.72
CA ASP A 230 -24.56 14.94 5.51
C ASP A 230 -23.35 14.21 6.12
N THR A 231 -22.25 14.10 5.37
CA THR A 231 -20.99 13.54 5.89
C THR A 231 -20.42 14.41 7.02
N TYR A 232 -20.43 15.74 6.85
CA TYR A 232 -20.03 16.68 7.90
C TYR A 232 -20.87 16.53 9.17
N MET A 233 -22.20 16.38 9.03
CA MET A 233 -23.10 16.16 10.17
C MET A 233 -22.84 14.83 10.86
N ARG A 234 -22.60 13.74 10.10
CA ARG A 234 -22.24 12.44 10.69
C ARG A 234 -20.90 12.49 11.46
N ILE A 235 -19.93 13.29 11.01
CA ILE A 235 -18.69 13.54 11.77
C ILE A 235 -19.01 14.19 13.11
N ARG A 236 -19.83 15.23 13.11
CA ARG A 236 -20.19 15.97 14.32
C ARG A 236 -20.91 15.13 15.37
N VAL A 237 -21.72 14.16 14.94
CA VAL A 237 -22.45 13.25 15.86
C VAL A 237 -21.70 11.93 16.11
N GLY A 238 -20.49 11.77 15.56
CA GLY A 238 -19.64 10.60 15.79
C GLY A 238 -20.08 9.33 15.05
N GLU A 239 -20.89 9.44 13.98
CA GLU A 239 -21.37 8.30 13.18
C GLU A 239 -20.51 7.99 11.94
N GLN A 240 -19.66 8.93 11.50
CA GLN A 240 -18.75 8.72 10.37
C GLN A 240 -17.54 7.89 10.82
N ARG A 241 -17.29 6.77 10.17
CA ARG A 241 -16.17 5.86 10.50
C ARG A 241 -14.98 6.01 9.60
N LEU A 242 -15.22 6.14 8.30
CA LEU A 242 -14.14 6.24 7.31
C LEU A 242 -14.47 7.27 6.24
N ILE A 243 -13.49 8.08 5.90
CA ILE A 243 -13.48 8.91 4.70
C ILE A 243 -12.31 8.49 3.84
N VAL A 244 -12.58 8.13 2.59
CA VAL A 244 -11.56 7.93 1.57
C VAL A 244 -11.55 9.16 0.67
N THR A 245 -10.37 9.78 0.48
CA THR A 245 -10.27 11.08 -0.18
C THR A 245 -8.99 11.25 -0.97
N SER A 246 -8.85 12.33 -1.74
CA SER A 246 -7.61 12.71 -2.42
C SER A 246 -6.84 13.77 -1.63
N PRO A 247 -5.52 13.94 -1.86
CA PRO A 247 -4.74 15.02 -1.23
C PRO A 247 -5.31 16.41 -1.48
N GLU A 248 -5.80 16.65 -2.71
CA GLU A 248 -6.40 17.90 -3.11
C GLU A 248 -7.68 18.20 -2.31
N ALA A 249 -8.56 17.21 -2.18
CA ALA A 249 -9.79 17.36 -1.41
C ALA A 249 -9.51 17.48 0.10
N THR A 250 -8.51 16.75 0.60
CA THR A 250 -8.08 16.81 2.00
C THR A 250 -7.57 18.21 2.36
N CYS A 251 -6.72 18.78 1.52
CA CYS A 251 -6.17 20.11 1.71
C CYS A 251 -7.15 21.25 1.30
N SER A 252 -8.37 20.95 0.92
CA SER A 252 -9.37 21.93 0.50
C SER A 252 -10.74 21.67 1.14
N SER A 253 -11.66 21.05 0.40
CA SER A 253 -13.08 20.95 0.79
C SER A 253 -13.34 20.14 2.07
N LEU A 254 -12.45 19.21 2.43
CA LEU A 254 -12.59 18.37 3.61
C LEU A 254 -12.02 19.02 4.89
N GLN A 255 -11.21 20.07 4.79
CA GLN A 255 -10.52 20.67 5.95
C GLN A 255 -11.42 20.96 7.15
N PHE A 256 -12.55 21.64 6.93
CA PHE A 256 -13.48 22.00 8.01
C PHE A 256 -13.95 20.77 8.80
N ALA A 257 -14.25 19.70 8.09
CA ALA A 257 -14.70 18.46 8.71
C ALA A 257 -13.58 17.78 9.53
N LEU A 258 -12.34 17.82 9.02
CA LEU A 258 -11.18 17.24 9.72
C LEU A 258 -10.82 18.04 10.98
N PHE A 259 -10.85 19.34 10.91
CA PHE A 259 -10.62 20.19 12.07
C PHE A 259 -11.71 20.01 13.14
N GLU A 260 -12.97 19.88 12.73
CA GLU A 260 -14.07 19.55 13.64
C GLU A 260 -13.85 18.21 14.33
N ALA A 261 -13.53 17.16 13.57
CA ALA A 261 -13.22 15.84 14.12
C ALA A 261 -12.02 15.86 15.09
N ALA A 262 -10.97 16.65 14.78
CA ALA A 262 -9.80 16.81 15.64
C ALA A 262 -10.14 17.54 16.95
N LYS A 263 -10.95 18.61 16.89
CA LYS A 263 -11.45 19.33 18.08
C LYS A 263 -12.29 18.49 19.01
N GLN A 264 -13.00 17.49 18.49
CA GLN A 264 -13.82 16.59 19.27
C GLN A 264 -13.07 15.32 19.73
N GLY A 265 -11.77 15.17 19.35
CA GLY A 265 -10.99 13.97 19.62
C GLY A 265 -11.44 12.74 18.86
N GLY A 266 -12.31 12.90 17.84
CA GLY A 266 -12.82 11.80 17.02
C GLY A 266 -11.82 11.34 15.93
N LEU A 267 -10.93 12.21 15.47
CA LEU A 267 -9.96 11.84 14.43
C LEU A 267 -8.89 10.91 15.00
N ARG A 268 -8.91 9.62 14.63
CA ARG A 268 -7.99 8.60 15.15
C ARG A 268 -6.80 8.34 14.25
N HIS A 269 -7.05 8.13 12.96
CA HIS A 269 -5.99 7.76 12.02
C HIS A 269 -6.09 8.58 10.73
N VAL A 270 -4.94 9.09 10.27
CA VAL A 270 -4.77 9.64 8.92
C VAL A 270 -3.80 8.73 8.17
N ILE A 271 -4.28 8.09 7.12
CA ILE A 271 -3.57 7.09 6.33
C ILE A 271 -3.29 7.69 4.96
N VAL A 272 -2.02 7.71 4.55
CA VAL A 272 -1.59 8.20 3.23
C VAL A 272 -1.08 7.02 2.42
N ASP A 273 -1.82 6.66 1.38
CA ASP A 273 -1.40 5.63 0.44
C ASP A 273 -0.49 6.22 -0.65
N GLU A 274 0.42 5.41 -1.18
CA GLU A 274 1.46 5.82 -2.15
C GLU A 274 2.26 7.05 -1.68
N ALA A 275 2.68 7.03 -0.41
CA ALA A 275 3.34 8.16 0.24
C ALA A 275 4.62 8.64 -0.48
N HIS A 276 5.30 7.76 -1.27
CA HIS A 276 6.46 8.12 -2.08
C HIS A 276 6.20 9.27 -3.06
N ILE A 277 4.93 9.50 -3.46
CA ILE A 277 4.54 10.61 -4.37
C ILE A 277 4.89 11.98 -3.76
N VAL A 278 4.98 12.09 -2.44
CA VAL A 278 5.43 13.31 -1.73
C VAL A 278 6.81 13.77 -2.24
N ALA A 279 7.68 12.82 -2.60
CA ALA A 279 9.00 13.13 -3.10
C ALA A 279 9.04 13.58 -4.58
N SER A 280 7.96 13.36 -5.33
CA SER A 280 7.92 13.66 -6.76
C SER A 280 8.01 15.15 -7.08
N TRP A 281 8.86 15.50 -8.09
CA TRP A 281 8.98 16.82 -8.68
C TRP A 281 8.89 16.69 -10.20
N GLY A 282 8.82 17.79 -10.91
CA GLY A 282 8.71 17.78 -12.36
C GLY A 282 7.27 17.71 -12.84
N ASN A 283 7.00 16.85 -13.81
CA ASN A 283 5.67 16.71 -14.42
C ASN A 283 4.62 16.09 -13.47
N ASP A 284 5.07 15.20 -12.60
CA ASP A 284 4.23 14.54 -11.59
C ASP A 284 4.15 15.28 -10.25
N PHE A 285 4.61 16.54 -10.23
CA PHE A 285 4.59 17.35 -9.02
C PHE A 285 3.18 17.61 -8.52
N ARG A 286 2.86 17.06 -7.36
CA ARG A 286 1.56 17.20 -6.70
C ARG A 286 1.74 17.90 -5.34
N PRO A 287 1.69 19.21 -5.32
CA PRO A 287 2.01 20.01 -4.13
C PRO A 287 1.12 19.68 -2.92
N HIS A 288 -0.10 19.24 -3.15
CA HIS A 288 -1.02 18.91 -2.06
C HIS A 288 -0.52 17.71 -1.23
N PHE A 289 0.23 16.75 -1.81
CA PHE A 289 0.87 15.71 -1.02
C PHE A 289 1.88 16.26 0.01
N GLN A 290 2.61 17.31 -0.34
CA GLN A 290 3.55 17.95 0.58
C GLN A 290 2.81 18.84 1.60
N GLN A 291 1.68 19.43 1.22
CA GLN A 291 0.84 20.21 2.13
C GLN A 291 0.15 19.35 3.20
N LEU A 292 -0.05 18.04 2.93
CA LEU A 292 -0.62 17.10 3.92
C LEU A 292 0.16 17.10 5.24
N GLY A 293 1.50 17.18 5.19
CA GLY A 293 2.31 17.24 6.40
C GLY A 293 1.93 18.41 7.31
N GLY A 294 1.78 19.61 6.73
CA GLY A 294 1.33 20.78 7.45
C GLY A 294 -0.08 20.66 8.00
N LEU A 295 -1.02 20.13 7.18
CA LEU A 295 -2.39 19.91 7.63
C LEU A 295 -2.44 18.94 8.83
N ILE A 296 -1.73 17.81 8.73
CA ILE A 296 -1.69 16.79 9.80
C ILE A 296 -1.07 17.37 11.08
N ARG A 297 -0.01 18.18 10.99
CA ARG A 297 0.55 18.89 12.15
C ARG A 297 -0.48 19.82 12.80
N GLY A 298 -1.17 20.61 12.02
CA GLY A 298 -2.25 21.49 12.50
C GLY A 298 -3.36 20.71 13.22
N LEU A 299 -3.80 19.58 12.65
CA LEU A 299 -4.80 18.70 13.26
C LEU A 299 -4.30 18.11 14.59
N LYS A 300 -3.07 17.60 14.65
CA LYS A 300 -2.44 17.09 15.88
C LYS A 300 -2.28 18.18 16.94
N ARG A 301 -1.87 19.38 16.53
CA ARG A 301 -1.71 20.53 17.43
C ARG A 301 -3.04 20.92 18.08
N ILE A 302 -4.11 21.06 17.32
CA ILE A 302 -5.45 21.42 17.83
C ILE A 302 -5.99 20.38 18.81
N SER A 303 -5.80 19.09 18.54
CA SER A 303 -6.18 18.04 19.49
C SER A 303 -5.42 18.19 20.81
N ARG A 304 -4.09 18.49 20.77
CA ARG A 304 -3.29 18.69 21.99
C ARG A 304 -3.70 19.94 22.77
N GLU A 305 -3.96 21.04 22.08
CA GLU A 305 -4.45 22.30 22.70
C GLU A 305 -5.80 22.10 23.40
N ALA A 306 -6.63 21.20 22.88
CA ALA A 306 -7.89 20.80 23.51
C ALA A 306 -7.75 19.70 24.59
N ASN A 307 -6.52 19.30 24.94
CA ASN A 307 -6.23 18.18 25.86
C ASN A 307 -6.85 16.84 25.38
N LEU A 308 -6.97 16.66 24.06
CA LEU A 308 -7.51 15.45 23.45
C LEU A 308 -6.40 14.61 22.79
N THR A 309 -6.69 13.35 22.56
CA THR A 309 -5.77 12.41 21.91
C THR A 309 -5.54 12.80 20.45
N PRO A 310 -4.31 13.14 20.03
CA PRO A 310 -4.03 13.47 18.64
C PRO A 310 -4.06 12.22 17.74
N CYS A 311 -4.40 12.38 16.45
CA CYS A 311 -4.42 11.28 15.49
C CYS A 311 -3.03 10.70 15.24
N SER A 312 -2.95 9.39 15.02
CA SER A 312 -1.75 8.76 14.43
C SER A 312 -1.75 8.90 12.92
N THR A 313 -0.57 8.88 12.33
CA THR A 313 -0.37 8.99 10.87
C THR A 313 0.27 7.71 10.36
N LEU A 314 -0.33 7.09 9.34
CA LEU A 314 0.23 5.94 8.64
C LEU A 314 0.60 6.35 7.20
N LEU A 315 1.86 6.21 6.84
CA LEU A 315 2.38 6.42 5.48
C LEU A 315 2.66 5.04 4.87
N MET A 316 2.04 4.74 3.73
CA MET A 316 2.23 3.44 3.06
C MET A 316 2.87 3.62 1.70
N SER A 317 3.86 2.80 1.38
CA SER A 317 4.47 2.75 0.06
C SER A 317 5.01 1.35 -0.27
N ALA A 318 5.19 1.07 -1.56
CA ALA A 318 5.86 -0.15 -2.04
C ALA A 318 7.32 0.08 -2.38
N THR A 319 7.68 1.31 -2.67
CA THR A 319 9.00 1.71 -3.17
C THR A 319 9.44 2.95 -2.41
N ILE A 320 10.48 2.81 -1.60
CA ILE A 320 11.07 3.91 -0.83
C ILE A 320 12.57 3.92 -1.11
N THR A 321 13.06 5.03 -1.65
CA THR A 321 14.48 5.32 -1.77
C THR A 321 14.96 6.14 -0.59
N GLU A 322 16.25 6.18 -0.29
CA GLU A 322 16.80 7.01 0.80
C GLU A 322 16.42 8.50 0.63
N ALA A 323 16.43 8.99 -0.62
CA ALA A 323 16.01 10.36 -0.91
C ALA A 323 14.52 10.61 -0.61
N SER A 324 13.63 9.65 -0.95
CA SER A 324 12.20 9.77 -0.66
C SER A 324 11.92 9.65 0.84
N ARG A 325 12.62 8.76 1.54
CA ARG A 325 12.58 8.59 3.00
C ARG A 325 12.90 9.91 3.73
N LYS A 326 14.00 10.56 3.34
CA LYS A 326 14.39 11.85 3.90
C LYS A 326 13.30 12.91 3.72
N ILE A 327 12.70 13.00 2.53
CA ILE A 327 11.62 13.94 2.24
C ILE A 327 10.36 13.63 3.06
N LEU A 328 10.04 12.35 3.27
CA LEU A 328 8.91 11.97 4.12
C LEU A 328 9.13 12.39 5.57
N ARG A 329 10.35 12.21 6.11
CA ARG A 329 10.74 12.69 7.45
C ARG A 329 10.63 14.22 7.55
N ASP A 330 11.18 14.96 6.59
CA ASP A 330 11.13 16.42 6.57
C ASP A 330 9.69 16.94 6.46
N THR A 331 8.82 16.21 5.74
CA THR A 331 7.44 16.64 5.48
C THR A 331 6.48 16.27 6.61
N PHE A 332 6.57 15.08 7.16
CA PHE A 332 5.58 14.57 8.12
C PHE A 332 6.10 14.55 9.56
N ASP A 333 7.23 13.90 9.82
CA ASP A 333 7.73 13.74 11.18
C ASP A 333 9.19 13.25 11.14
N GLN A 334 10.11 14.00 11.78
CA GLN A 334 11.53 13.63 11.86
C GLN A 334 11.76 12.35 12.68
N GLU A 335 10.90 12.12 13.68
CA GLU A 335 10.98 11.00 14.62
C GLU A 335 10.06 9.84 14.21
N MET A 336 9.64 9.78 12.93
CA MET A 336 8.73 8.72 12.50
C MET A 336 9.33 7.33 12.67
N SER A 337 8.48 6.40 13.13
CA SER A 337 8.79 4.97 13.13
C SER A 337 8.68 4.38 11.74
N GLU A 338 9.46 3.34 11.44
CA GLU A 338 9.47 2.74 10.11
C GLU A 338 9.46 1.22 10.18
N VAL A 339 8.65 0.59 9.33
CA VAL A 339 8.62 -0.86 9.11
C VAL A 339 9.02 -1.15 7.67
N HIS A 340 10.12 -1.84 7.48
CA HIS A 340 10.65 -2.23 6.18
C HIS A 340 10.65 -3.75 6.05
N ALA A 341 9.92 -4.27 5.08
CA ALA A 341 9.89 -5.69 4.69
C ALA A 341 9.78 -5.80 3.16
N CYS A 342 10.46 -4.89 2.45
CA CYS A 342 10.40 -4.82 1.01
C CYS A 342 11.36 -5.83 0.37
N HIS A 343 10.91 -6.43 -0.70
CA HIS A 343 11.69 -7.30 -1.59
C HIS A 343 11.34 -7.04 -3.04
N LEU A 344 12.22 -7.38 -3.94
CA LEU A 344 11.93 -7.35 -5.37
C LEU A 344 10.92 -8.44 -5.74
N ARG A 345 10.23 -8.24 -6.83
CA ARG A 345 9.21 -9.16 -7.33
C ARG A 345 9.81 -10.25 -8.20
N PRO A 346 9.50 -11.53 -7.94
CA PRO A 346 9.99 -12.67 -8.73
C PRO A 346 9.21 -12.90 -10.03
N GLU A 347 8.00 -12.31 -10.18
CA GLU A 347 7.10 -12.61 -11.29
C GLU A 347 7.53 -11.99 -12.62
N PRO A 348 8.10 -10.75 -12.69
CA PRO A 348 8.47 -10.15 -13.96
C PRO A 348 9.77 -10.73 -14.54
N ALA A 349 9.68 -11.25 -15.76
CA ALA A 349 10.83 -11.52 -16.62
C ALA A 349 11.07 -10.31 -17.53
N TYR A 350 12.30 -9.79 -17.55
CA TYR A 350 12.64 -8.52 -18.19
C TYR A 350 13.39 -8.74 -19.52
N TRP A 351 12.94 -8.05 -20.54
CA TRP A 351 13.53 -8.08 -21.88
C TRP A 351 13.65 -6.65 -22.41
N CYS A 352 14.69 -6.35 -23.18
CA CYS A 352 14.84 -5.05 -23.83
C CYS A 352 15.41 -5.19 -25.24
N TYR A 353 14.97 -4.30 -26.12
CA TYR A 353 15.47 -4.21 -27.49
C TYR A 353 15.62 -2.76 -27.90
N ARG A 354 16.80 -2.42 -28.43
CA ARG A 354 17.08 -1.11 -29.03
C ARG A 354 16.82 -1.16 -30.53
N ALA A 355 15.72 -0.58 -30.94
CA ALA A 355 15.33 -0.46 -32.34
C ALA A 355 16.22 0.53 -33.08
N LYS A 356 16.41 0.27 -34.37
CA LYS A 356 17.23 1.10 -35.27
C LYS A 356 16.57 2.47 -35.50
N ASP A 357 15.27 2.46 -35.72
CA ASP A 357 14.45 3.64 -36.02
C ASP A 357 12.99 3.43 -35.56
N HIS A 358 12.11 4.33 -35.95
CA HIS A 358 10.70 4.29 -35.58
C HIS A 358 9.93 3.15 -36.26
N SER A 359 10.28 2.82 -37.54
CA SER A 359 9.66 1.71 -38.26
C SER A 359 10.01 0.38 -37.62
N ASP A 360 11.30 0.15 -37.37
CA ASP A 360 11.79 -1.08 -36.72
C ASP A 360 11.14 -1.23 -35.33
N LYS A 361 11.08 -0.16 -34.52
CA LYS A 361 10.37 -0.17 -33.22
C LYS A 361 8.93 -0.62 -33.37
N ARG A 362 8.20 -0.02 -34.32
CA ARG A 362 6.79 -0.33 -34.60
C ARG A 362 6.60 -1.80 -34.97
N ASP A 363 7.42 -2.29 -35.90
CA ASP A 363 7.36 -3.68 -36.35
C ASP A 363 7.64 -4.67 -35.23
N LYS A 364 8.62 -4.40 -34.37
CA LYS A 364 8.93 -5.26 -33.21
C LYS A 364 7.83 -5.26 -32.14
N VAL A 365 7.22 -4.09 -31.90
CA VAL A 365 6.03 -4.00 -30.98
C VAL A 365 4.86 -4.82 -31.55
N LEU A 366 4.55 -4.72 -32.84
CA LEU A 366 3.47 -5.48 -33.47
C LEU A 366 3.73 -6.99 -33.44
N GLN A 367 4.97 -7.41 -33.77
CA GLN A 367 5.36 -8.82 -33.62
C GLN A 367 5.18 -9.32 -32.20
N SER A 368 5.61 -8.53 -31.20
CA SER A 368 5.43 -8.88 -29.79
C SER A 368 3.96 -8.98 -29.39
N LEU A 369 3.12 -8.05 -29.84
CA LEU A 369 1.67 -8.07 -29.59
C LEU A 369 0.98 -9.31 -30.13
N ALA A 370 1.46 -9.87 -31.23
CA ALA A 370 0.90 -11.08 -31.83
C ALA A 370 1.11 -12.34 -30.96
N HIS A 371 2.18 -12.36 -30.17
CA HIS A 371 2.59 -13.51 -29.36
C HIS A 371 2.39 -13.30 -27.84
N ALA A 372 2.13 -12.07 -27.42
CA ALA A 372 2.05 -11.70 -26.01
C ALA A 372 0.81 -12.25 -25.33
N PRO A 373 0.94 -12.95 -24.18
CA PRO A 373 -0.18 -13.37 -23.34
C PRO A 373 -1.02 -12.19 -22.82
N ARG A 374 -2.31 -12.45 -22.64
CA ARG A 374 -3.31 -11.46 -22.19
C ARG A 374 -3.66 -11.65 -20.70
N PRO A 375 -4.09 -10.57 -20.01
CA PRO A 375 -4.17 -9.16 -20.44
C PRO A 375 -2.81 -8.48 -20.56
N LEU A 376 -2.76 -7.42 -21.40
CA LEU A 376 -1.53 -6.72 -21.75
C LEU A 376 -1.68 -5.21 -21.56
N ILE A 377 -0.60 -4.57 -21.08
CA ILE A 377 -0.47 -3.10 -21.03
C ILE A 377 0.61 -2.68 -22.00
N LEU A 378 0.28 -1.74 -22.89
CA LEU A 378 1.22 -1.09 -23.81
C LEU A 378 1.47 0.36 -23.36
N TYR A 379 2.64 0.64 -22.80
CA TYR A 379 3.02 1.98 -22.37
C TYR A 379 3.62 2.80 -23.51
N VAL A 380 3.14 4.04 -23.62
CA VAL A 380 3.63 5.08 -24.54
C VAL A 380 3.80 6.39 -23.78
N THR A 381 4.52 7.36 -24.34
CA THR A 381 4.81 8.60 -23.62
C THR A 381 3.65 9.60 -23.69
N ARG A 382 3.04 9.78 -24.87
CA ARG A 382 2.09 10.87 -25.13
C ARG A 382 0.67 10.37 -25.38
N PRO A 383 -0.36 11.11 -24.94
CA PRO A 383 -1.76 10.76 -25.24
C PRO A 383 -2.02 10.53 -26.74
N LYS A 384 -1.43 11.37 -27.62
CA LYS A 384 -1.57 11.23 -29.07
C LYS A 384 -1.00 9.90 -29.59
N GLU A 385 0.13 9.47 -29.09
CA GLU A 385 0.72 8.16 -29.44
C GLU A 385 -0.21 7.01 -29.03
N ALA A 386 -0.88 7.12 -27.90
CA ALA A 386 -1.84 6.10 -27.45
C ALA A 386 -3.01 5.96 -28.42
N GLU A 387 -3.54 7.07 -28.92
CA GLU A 387 -4.63 7.06 -29.91
C GLU A 387 -4.16 6.52 -31.27
N GLU A 388 -2.95 6.88 -31.72
CA GLU A 388 -2.36 6.38 -32.97
C GLU A 388 -2.19 4.84 -32.92
N TRP A 389 -1.67 4.31 -31.81
CA TRP A 389 -1.58 2.85 -31.57
C TRP A 389 -2.96 2.19 -31.53
N ALA A 390 -3.93 2.79 -30.83
CA ALA A 390 -5.27 2.24 -30.76
C ALA A 390 -5.94 2.16 -32.13
N GLN A 391 -5.83 3.21 -32.94
CA GLN A 391 -6.36 3.25 -34.29
C GLN A 391 -5.71 2.17 -35.18
N GLN A 392 -4.38 2.06 -35.10
CA GLN A 392 -3.64 1.06 -35.88
C GLN A 392 -4.06 -0.37 -35.50
N LEU A 393 -4.15 -0.68 -34.23
CA LEU A 393 -4.52 -2.02 -33.77
C LEU A 393 -5.97 -2.37 -34.13
N ARG A 394 -6.89 -1.38 -34.09
CA ARG A 394 -8.28 -1.58 -34.57
C ARG A 394 -8.34 -1.90 -36.05
N LEU A 395 -7.54 -1.20 -36.86
CA LEU A 395 -7.44 -1.48 -38.31
C LEU A 395 -6.89 -2.88 -38.61
N GLN A 396 -6.06 -3.42 -37.72
CA GLN A 396 -5.56 -4.79 -37.84
C GLN A 396 -6.58 -5.86 -37.39
N GLY A 397 -7.61 -5.49 -36.61
CA GLY A 397 -8.64 -6.43 -36.18
C GLY A 397 -8.67 -6.72 -34.69
N TYR A 398 -7.97 -5.93 -33.87
CA TYR A 398 -8.16 -5.93 -32.41
C TYR A 398 -9.30 -4.97 -32.04
N GLN A 399 -10.26 -5.40 -31.24
CA GLN A 399 -11.38 -4.57 -30.78
C GLN A 399 -11.43 -4.48 -29.25
N ARG A 400 -10.93 -5.49 -28.52
CA ARG A 400 -10.93 -5.54 -27.05
C ARG A 400 -9.77 -4.71 -26.48
N LEU A 401 -9.67 -3.45 -26.90
CA LEU A 401 -8.64 -2.50 -26.48
C LEU A 401 -9.20 -1.13 -26.11
N ALA A 402 -8.48 -0.44 -25.22
CA ALA A 402 -8.80 0.93 -24.85
C ALA A 402 -7.53 1.77 -24.61
N THR A 403 -7.68 3.10 -24.73
CA THR A 403 -6.65 4.07 -24.35
C THR A 403 -6.94 4.63 -22.96
N PHE A 404 -5.87 4.80 -22.16
CA PHE A 404 -5.94 5.44 -20.85
C PHE A 404 -4.79 6.44 -20.68
N THR A 405 -5.13 7.73 -20.66
CA THR A 405 -4.15 8.81 -20.63
C THR A 405 -4.49 9.86 -19.57
N GLY A 406 -3.61 10.84 -19.40
CA GLY A 406 -3.86 12.00 -18.54
C GLY A 406 -5.09 12.81 -18.98
N ASP A 407 -5.41 12.79 -20.27
CA ASP A 407 -6.52 13.56 -20.86
C ASP A 407 -7.86 12.81 -20.83
N THR A 408 -7.88 11.53 -20.44
CA THR A 408 -9.12 10.74 -20.34
C THR A 408 -10.04 11.31 -19.25
N PRO A 409 -11.30 11.68 -19.57
CA PRO A 409 -12.26 12.22 -18.60
C PRO A 409 -12.55 11.25 -17.45
N SER A 410 -12.84 11.78 -16.25
CA SER A 410 -13.00 10.97 -15.03
C SER A 410 -14.12 9.91 -15.12
N GLU A 411 -15.24 10.23 -15.80
CA GLU A 411 -16.34 9.28 -16.00
C GLU A 411 -15.96 8.14 -16.94
N VAL A 412 -15.24 8.48 -18.02
CA VAL A 412 -14.71 7.50 -18.97
C VAL A 412 -13.68 6.60 -18.29
N ARG A 413 -12.80 7.16 -17.45
CA ARG A 413 -11.83 6.37 -16.65
C ARG A 413 -12.51 5.28 -15.85
N ARG A 414 -13.60 5.62 -15.13
CA ARG A 414 -14.36 4.65 -14.33
C ARG A 414 -14.87 3.50 -15.20
N SER A 415 -15.55 3.83 -16.29
CA SER A 415 -16.11 2.82 -17.22
C SER A 415 -15.01 1.91 -17.80
N LEU A 416 -13.84 2.49 -18.16
CA LEU A 416 -12.71 1.71 -18.67
C LEU A 416 -12.14 0.76 -17.63
N LEU A 417 -12.01 1.21 -16.38
CA LEU A 417 -11.51 0.38 -15.28
C LEU A 417 -12.48 -0.77 -14.98
N GLU A 418 -13.78 -0.52 -14.96
CA GLU A 418 -14.80 -1.56 -14.79
C GLU A 418 -14.77 -2.60 -15.92
N LYS A 419 -14.62 -2.18 -17.17
CA LYS A 419 -14.47 -3.09 -18.31
C LYS A 419 -13.19 -3.91 -18.24
N TRP A 420 -12.08 -3.28 -17.81
CA TRP A 420 -10.79 -3.94 -17.61
C TRP A 420 -10.87 -5.00 -16.53
N ASP A 421 -11.49 -4.67 -15.40
CA ASP A 421 -11.68 -5.60 -14.28
C ASP A 421 -12.61 -6.78 -14.63
N LYS A 422 -13.68 -6.50 -15.37
CA LYS A 422 -14.64 -7.51 -15.86
C LYS A 422 -14.15 -8.34 -17.07
N ASN A 423 -12.87 -8.30 -17.42
CA ASN A 423 -12.29 -9.04 -18.53
C ASN A 423 -12.85 -8.72 -19.91
N GLN A 424 -13.43 -7.53 -20.10
CA GLN A 424 -13.99 -7.06 -21.38
C GLN A 424 -12.94 -6.37 -22.27
N LEU A 425 -11.76 -6.09 -21.72
CA LEU A 425 -10.61 -5.51 -22.42
C LEU A 425 -9.38 -6.42 -22.24
N ASP A 426 -8.59 -6.57 -23.31
CA ASP A 426 -7.39 -7.40 -23.35
C ASP A 426 -6.11 -6.60 -23.53
N ILE A 427 -6.21 -5.41 -24.11
CA ILE A 427 -5.10 -4.49 -24.33
C ILE A 427 -5.45 -3.12 -23.76
N MET A 428 -4.62 -2.64 -22.84
CA MET A 428 -4.67 -1.26 -22.36
C MET A 428 -3.50 -0.48 -22.92
N ILE A 429 -3.76 0.53 -23.76
CA ILE A 429 -2.72 1.42 -24.29
C ILE A 429 -2.68 2.65 -23.40
N ALA A 430 -1.57 2.88 -22.73
CA ALA A 430 -1.53 3.77 -21.61
C ALA A 430 -0.33 4.71 -21.62
N THR A 431 -0.53 5.91 -21.08
CA THR A 431 0.58 6.73 -20.59
C THR A 431 0.82 6.42 -19.10
N SER A 432 1.85 7.05 -18.56
CA SER A 432 2.16 6.99 -17.11
C SER A 432 0.96 7.34 -16.19
N ALA A 433 -0.07 8.01 -16.69
CA ALA A 433 -1.31 8.29 -15.97
C ALA A 433 -2.08 7.01 -15.57
N PHE A 434 -1.87 5.90 -16.26
CA PHE A 434 -2.39 4.57 -15.92
C PHE A 434 -1.59 3.94 -14.75
N GLY A 435 -0.74 4.73 -14.12
CA GLY A 435 0.19 4.30 -13.09
C GLY A 435 -0.41 4.16 -11.70
N VAL A 436 -1.45 4.88 -11.34
CA VAL A 436 -1.90 4.99 -9.96
C VAL A 436 -3.36 4.54 -9.82
N GLY A 437 -3.62 3.57 -8.95
CA GLY A 437 -4.97 3.16 -8.59
C GLY A 437 -5.56 2.00 -9.41
N MET A 438 -4.73 1.10 -9.92
CA MET A 438 -5.18 -0.09 -10.64
C MET A 438 -4.74 -1.36 -9.94
N ASP A 439 -5.68 -2.22 -9.61
CA ASP A 439 -5.43 -3.50 -8.91
C ASP A 439 -5.90 -4.72 -9.74
N LYS A 440 -5.55 -4.74 -11.04
CA LYS A 440 -5.75 -5.93 -11.88
C LYS A 440 -4.65 -6.94 -11.58
N ASN A 441 -5.03 -8.12 -11.10
CA ASN A 441 -4.08 -9.11 -10.62
C ASN A 441 -3.44 -9.95 -11.73
N ASP A 442 -4.18 -10.24 -12.79
CA ASP A 442 -3.86 -11.23 -13.82
C ASP A 442 -3.14 -10.68 -15.07
N VAL A 443 -2.54 -9.48 -15.02
CA VAL A 443 -1.80 -8.92 -16.17
C VAL A 443 -0.58 -9.79 -16.47
N ARG A 444 -0.49 -10.29 -17.72
CA ARG A 444 0.58 -11.22 -18.15
C ARG A 444 1.71 -10.56 -18.90
N THR A 445 1.45 -9.40 -19.53
CA THR A 445 2.46 -8.72 -20.33
C THR A 445 2.43 -7.21 -20.11
N VAL A 446 3.61 -6.61 -19.98
CA VAL A 446 3.81 -5.16 -19.97
C VAL A 446 4.81 -4.81 -21.05
N ILE A 447 4.36 -4.13 -22.11
CA ILE A 447 5.23 -3.66 -23.20
C ILE A 447 5.43 -2.16 -23.05
N HIS A 448 6.68 -1.72 -23.02
CA HIS A 448 7.05 -0.31 -23.16
C HIS A 448 7.48 -0.04 -24.60
N ALA A 449 6.70 0.73 -25.35
CA ALA A 449 7.09 1.28 -26.64
C ALA A 449 7.75 2.66 -26.49
N THR A 450 8.37 2.90 -25.33
CA THR A 450 9.03 4.13 -24.92
C THR A 450 10.01 3.84 -23.79
N VAL A 451 10.87 4.80 -23.42
CA VAL A 451 11.70 4.71 -22.21
C VAL A 451 11.02 5.49 -21.08
N PRO A 452 10.76 4.87 -19.92
CA PRO A 452 10.30 5.57 -18.73
C PRO A 452 11.30 6.63 -18.25
N GLU A 453 10.85 7.60 -17.48
CA GLU A 453 11.66 8.74 -17.02
C GLU A 453 12.85 8.32 -16.15
N ASN A 454 12.68 7.24 -15.37
CA ASN A 454 13.69 6.72 -14.45
C ASN A 454 13.43 5.25 -14.09
N MET A 455 14.36 4.64 -13.38
CA MET A 455 14.32 3.23 -12.97
C MET A 455 13.15 2.91 -12.05
N ASP A 456 12.84 3.79 -11.10
CA ASP A 456 11.72 3.61 -10.16
C ASP A 456 10.38 3.54 -10.91
N ARG A 457 10.16 4.45 -11.86
CA ARG A 457 8.97 4.44 -12.70
C ARG A 457 8.86 3.18 -13.56
N PHE A 458 9.96 2.78 -14.20
CA PHE A 458 10.00 1.54 -14.95
C PHE A 458 9.57 0.35 -14.09
N TYR A 459 10.15 0.22 -12.89
CA TYR A 459 9.82 -0.86 -11.97
C TYR A 459 8.37 -0.83 -11.49
N GLN A 460 7.82 0.35 -11.19
CA GLN A 460 6.41 0.51 -10.80
C GLN A 460 5.44 0.15 -11.92
N GLU A 461 5.75 0.50 -13.18
CA GLU A 461 4.92 0.17 -14.35
C GLU A 461 4.98 -1.32 -14.66
N VAL A 462 6.15 -1.95 -14.62
CA VAL A 462 6.31 -3.41 -14.71
C VAL A 462 5.61 -4.12 -13.56
N GLY A 463 5.65 -3.56 -12.36
CA GLY A 463 5.02 -4.07 -11.15
C GLY A 463 3.48 -4.21 -11.22
N ARG A 464 2.86 -3.86 -12.34
CA ARG A 464 1.43 -4.14 -12.60
C ARG A 464 1.17 -5.54 -13.12
N GLY A 465 2.19 -6.16 -13.72
CA GLY A 465 2.11 -7.55 -14.15
C GLY A 465 2.26 -8.53 -12.99
N GLY A 466 1.64 -9.71 -13.08
CA GLY A 466 1.84 -10.84 -12.18
C GLY A 466 1.47 -10.62 -10.72
N ARG A 467 0.49 -9.76 -10.40
CA ARG A 467 0.11 -9.49 -9.00
C ARG A 467 -0.54 -10.66 -8.30
N ASP A 468 -1.02 -11.64 -9.05
CA ASP A 468 -1.53 -12.92 -8.57
C ASP A 468 -0.43 -13.95 -8.24
N GLY A 469 0.85 -13.60 -8.43
CA GLY A 469 1.99 -14.47 -8.17
C GLY A 469 2.45 -15.30 -9.36
N TYR A 470 1.74 -15.23 -10.49
CA TYR A 470 2.15 -15.91 -11.71
C TYR A 470 3.08 -15.05 -12.57
N ALA A 471 3.93 -15.70 -13.33
CA ALA A 471 4.90 -15.06 -14.22
C ALA A 471 4.25 -14.03 -15.15
N CYS A 472 4.94 -12.92 -15.35
CA CYS A 472 4.61 -11.91 -16.34
C CYS A 472 5.86 -11.50 -17.11
N THR A 473 5.68 -11.00 -18.34
CA THR A 473 6.78 -10.54 -19.17
C THR A 473 6.78 -9.02 -19.26
N SER A 474 7.92 -8.42 -19.00
CA SER A 474 8.21 -7.01 -19.28
C SER A 474 9.11 -6.92 -20.52
N LEU A 475 8.63 -6.25 -21.56
CA LEU A 475 9.38 -6.06 -22.80
C LEU A 475 9.51 -4.56 -23.10
N LEU A 476 10.73 -4.04 -23.09
CA LEU A 476 11.00 -2.64 -23.39
C LEU A 476 11.62 -2.53 -24.78
N ILE A 477 10.89 -1.91 -25.74
CA ILE A 477 11.31 -1.70 -27.13
C ILE A 477 11.42 -0.20 -27.38
N TYR A 478 12.64 0.28 -27.62
CA TYR A 478 12.92 1.70 -27.68
C TYR A 478 13.92 2.07 -28.77
N ASN A 479 13.91 3.33 -29.18
CA ASN A 479 14.90 3.91 -30.04
C ASN A 479 15.63 5.10 -29.37
N HIS A 480 16.57 5.70 -30.10
CA HIS A 480 17.37 6.82 -29.58
C HIS A 480 16.52 8.07 -29.22
N GLN A 481 15.39 8.29 -29.92
CA GLN A 481 14.51 9.43 -29.62
C GLN A 481 13.77 9.23 -28.30
N ASP A 482 13.38 8.01 -27.95
CA ASP A 482 12.73 7.68 -26.67
C ASP A 482 13.66 7.98 -25.50
N VAL A 483 14.97 7.69 -25.62
CA VAL A 483 15.99 8.02 -24.60
C VAL A 483 16.08 9.54 -24.39
N LYS A 484 16.16 10.33 -25.47
CA LYS A 484 16.17 11.79 -25.36
C LYS A 484 14.90 12.35 -24.74
N GLN A 485 13.77 11.74 -25.04
CA GLN A 485 12.48 12.13 -24.47
C GLN A 485 12.43 11.82 -22.98
N ALA A 486 12.90 10.65 -22.54
CA ALA A 486 13.02 10.30 -21.13
C ALA A 486 13.94 11.27 -20.38
N GLU A 487 15.09 11.62 -20.94
CA GLU A 487 16.01 12.64 -20.40
C GLU A 487 15.32 14.00 -20.22
N HIS A 488 14.56 14.45 -21.22
CA HIS A 488 13.80 15.70 -21.14
C HIS A 488 12.73 15.65 -20.06
N LEU A 489 12.01 14.54 -19.92
CA LEU A 489 10.97 14.36 -18.90
C LEU A 489 11.55 14.24 -17.50
N SER A 490 12.71 13.58 -17.33
CA SER A 490 13.40 13.44 -16.06
C SER A 490 14.03 14.75 -15.57
N SER A 491 14.24 15.72 -16.47
CA SER A 491 14.84 17.00 -16.16
C SER A 491 13.94 17.85 -15.25
N GLN A 492 14.31 17.95 -13.98
CA GLN A 492 13.55 18.73 -13.01
C GLN A 492 13.94 20.22 -13.06
N LYS A 493 12.96 21.09 -13.24
CA LYS A 493 13.15 22.55 -13.16
C LYS A 493 12.92 22.99 -11.71
N LEU A 494 14.01 23.17 -10.97
CA LEU A 494 14.01 23.73 -9.61
C LEU A 494 14.45 25.18 -9.63
N ILE A 495 13.93 25.96 -8.71
CA ILE A 495 14.21 27.41 -8.64
C ILE A 495 15.68 27.65 -8.23
N GLY A 496 16.33 28.64 -8.87
CA GLY A 496 17.70 29.05 -8.54
C GLY A 496 17.77 30.05 -7.39
N LEU A 497 19.00 30.40 -6.99
CA LEU A 497 19.27 31.30 -5.86
C LEU A 497 18.57 32.67 -5.99
N GLU A 498 18.88 33.41 -7.05
CA GLU A 498 18.40 34.76 -7.23
C GLU A 498 16.88 34.86 -7.29
N LEU A 499 16.27 34.12 -8.22
CA LEU A 499 14.82 34.10 -8.39
C LEU A 499 14.08 33.54 -7.18
N GLY A 500 14.67 32.54 -6.51
CA GLY A 500 14.10 31.94 -5.31
C GLY A 500 14.11 32.90 -4.13
N LEU A 501 15.23 33.52 -3.84
CA LEU A 501 15.38 34.47 -2.77
C LEU A 501 14.48 35.69 -2.98
N GLU A 502 14.42 36.22 -4.22
CA GLU A 502 13.56 37.33 -4.54
C GLU A 502 12.07 37.00 -4.36
N ARG A 503 11.64 35.81 -4.84
CA ARG A 503 10.27 35.30 -4.61
C ARG A 503 9.97 35.19 -3.13
N TRP A 504 10.87 34.59 -2.37
CA TRP A 504 10.69 34.44 -0.93
C TRP A 504 10.57 35.78 -0.21
N LYS A 505 11.45 36.77 -0.48
CA LYS A 505 11.34 38.11 0.10
C LYS A 505 9.98 38.77 -0.19
N LYS A 506 9.43 38.58 -1.41
CA LYS A 506 8.10 39.09 -1.78
C LYS A 506 6.98 38.40 -1.02
N LEU A 507 7.05 37.06 -0.90
CA LEU A 507 6.10 36.26 -0.12
C LEU A 507 6.15 36.65 1.36
N TRP A 508 7.34 36.76 1.92
CA TRP A 508 7.55 37.19 3.32
C TRP A 508 7.05 38.61 3.61
N GLY A 509 7.11 39.51 2.67
CA GLY A 509 6.51 40.84 2.79
C GLY A 509 4.99 40.86 2.94
N SER A 510 4.32 39.72 2.78
CA SER A 510 2.89 39.53 3.06
C SER A 510 2.63 38.73 4.33
N ALA A 511 3.69 38.38 5.08
CA ALA A 511 3.55 37.51 6.23
C ALA A 511 2.79 38.18 7.37
N GLU A 512 1.76 37.49 7.86
CA GLU A 512 0.96 37.88 9.02
C GLU A 512 1.20 36.88 10.13
N SER A 513 1.53 37.32 11.34
CA SER A 513 1.70 36.41 12.47
C SER A 513 0.33 35.83 12.88
N VAL A 514 0.28 34.51 13.02
CA VAL A 514 -0.92 33.81 13.52
C VAL A 514 -0.67 33.13 14.87
N GLY A 515 0.47 33.43 15.53
CA GLY A 515 0.84 32.95 16.87
C GLY A 515 2.05 31.99 16.82
N ASP A 516 2.71 31.76 17.93
CA ASP A 516 3.76 30.77 18.18
C ASP A 516 4.78 30.54 17.05
N ASN A 517 5.37 31.60 16.52
CA ASN A 517 6.30 31.55 15.39
C ASN A 517 5.67 31.01 14.09
N LEU A 518 4.34 31.08 13.98
CA LEU A 518 3.55 30.73 12.80
C LEU A 518 3.20 32.01 12.02
N TYR A 519 3.34 31.94 10.72
CA TYR A 519 3.06 33.05 9.82
C TYR A 519 2.22 32.57 8.63
N ARG A 520 1.17 33.35 8.32
CA ARG A 520 0.38 33.16 7.09
C ARG A 520 1.01 33.99 5.98
N ILE A 521 1.30 33.38 4.84
CA ILE A 521 1.90 34.00 3.66
C ILE A 521 0.97 33.90 2.45
N ASP A 522 0.88 34.93 1.62
CA ASP A 522 0.08 34.94 0.39
C ASP A 522 0.90 34.38 -0.79
N ILE A 523 0.57 33.17 -1.28
CA ILE A 523 1.28 32.51 -2.37
C ILE A 523 0.85 32.96 -3.78
N VAL A 524 -0.11 33.89 -3.90
CA VAL A 524 -0.48 34.50 -5.20
C VAL A 524 0.22 35.82 -5.46
N ARG A 525 1.09 36.25 -4.57
CA ARG A 525 1.92 37.45 -4.77
C ARG A 525 2.69 37.39 -6.09
N ILE A 526 2.72 38.54 -6.76
CA ILE A 526 3.38 38.67 -8.06
C ILE A 526 4.87 39.00 -7.84
N HIS A 527 5.72 38.28 -8.54
CA HIS A 527 7.15 38.54 -8.62
C HIS A 527 7.42 39.76 -9.52
N SER A 528 8.46 40.55 -9.21
CA SER A 528 8.92 41.66 -10.09
C SER A 528 9.22 41.11 -11.50
N GLY A 529 8.67 41.76 -12.51
CA GLY A 529 8.79 41.32 -13.90
C GLY A 529 7.59 40.53 -14.43
N LEU A 530 6.58 40.20 -13.62
CA LEU A 530 5.31 39.63 -14.06
C LEU A 530 4.19 40.65 -13.87
N ASN A 531 3.36 40.82 -14.90
CA ASN A 531 2.31 41.84 -14.89
C ASN A 531 0.93 41.30 -14.52
N PHE A 532 0.79 39.96 -14.23
CA PHE A 532 -0.51 39.36 -13.94
C PHE A 532 -0.39 38.15 -13.03
N ARG A 533 -1.47 37.88 -12.29
CA ARG A 533 -1.62 36.66 -11.49
C ARG A 533 -1.89 35.46 -12.39
N SER A 534 -1.05 34.42 -12.33
CA SER A 534 -1.21 33.20 -13.10
C SER A 534 -1.11 31.96 -12.21
N LYS A 535 -1.73 30.86 -12.65
CA LYS A 535 -1.56 29.54 -12.01
C LYS A 535 -0.08 29.13 -11.94
N GLN A 536 0.67 29.45 -12.98
CA GLN A 536 2.10 29.17 -13.09
C GLN A 536 2.91 29.93 -12.01
N ASN A 537 2.60 31.21 -11.78
CA ASN A 537 3.29 32.03 -10.75
C ASN A 537 3.01 31.47 -9.35
N LYS A 538 1.74 31.15 -9.04
CA LYS A 538 1.35 30.48 -7.78
C LYS A 538 2.12 29.18 -7.58
N LEU A 539 2.24 28.34 -8.62
CA LEU A 539 2.97 27.08 -8.55
C LEU A 539 4.47 27.30 -8.25
N TRP A 540 5.11 28.31 -8.86
CA TRP A 540 6.51 28.64 -8.57
C TRP A 540 6.72 29.18 -7.16
N ASN A 541 5.80 29.99 -6.67
CA ASN A 541 5.84 30.46 -5.28
C ASN A 541 5.73 29.30 -4.30
N LEU A 542 4.79 28.38 -4.55
CA LEU A 542 4.63 27.18 -3.77
C LEU A 542 5.90 26.29 -3.81
N ARG A 543 6.48 26.07 -5.00
CA ARG A 543 7.75 25.35 -5.15
C ARG A 543 8.90 26.01 -4.36
N THR A 544 8.92 27.33 -4.29
CA THR A 544 9.91 28.06 -3.50
C THR A 544 9.77 27.75 -2.00
N VAL A 545 8.55 27.81 -1.47
CA VAL A 545 8.28 27.48 -0.06
C VAL A 545 8.62 26.03 0.24
N LEU A 546 8.20 25.10 -0.62
CA LEU A 546 8.45 23.66 -0.43
C LEU A 546 9.95 23.31 -0.51
N MET A 547 10.74 24.04 -1.31
CA MET A 547 12.20 23.90 -1.34
C MET A 547 12.81 24.32 0.01
N MET A 548 12.30 25.40 0.60
CA MET A 548 12.76 25.86 1.91
C MET A 548 12.35 24.88 3.03
N VAL A 549 11.19 24.25 2.91
CA VAL A 549 10.77 23.16 3.82
C VAL A 549 11.76 22.00 3.77
N ARG A 550 12.10 21.51 2.56
CA ARG A 550 13.09 20.44 2.37
C ARG A 550 14.47 20.79 2.87
N ALA A 551 14.84 22.05 2.84
CA ALA A 551 16.11 22.55 3.38
C ALA A 551 16.10 22.72 4.92
N GLY A 552 14.99 22.39 5.60
CA GLY A 552 14.83 22.54 7.05
C GLY A 552 14.87 24.01 7.53
N VAL A 553 14.46 24.94 6.67
CA VAL A 553 14.39 26.39 6.98
C VAL A 553 12.99 26.76 7.45
N LEU A 554 11.99 26.13 6.88
CA LEU A 554 10.57 26.27 7.18
C LEU A 554 9.94 24.93 7.51
N GLU A 555 8.82 24.99 8.17
CA GLU A 555 7.90 23.88 8.34
C GLU A 555 6.49 24.33 7.94
N LEU A 556 5.75 23.50 7.18
CA LEU A 556 4.35 23.77 6.91
C LEU A 556 3.50 23.47 8.15
N ASP A 557 2.50 24.29 8.39
CA ASP A 557 1.45 24.08 9.39
C ASP A 557 0.09 24.42 8.76
N ALA A 558 -0.99 24.24 9.49
CA ALA A 558 -2.32 24.63 9.07
C ALA A 558 -3.02 25.37 10.22
N ASP A 559 -3.72 26.43 9.84
CA ASP A 559 -4.50 27.22 10.78
C ASP A 559 -5.99 26.87 10.64
N LEU A 560 -6.65 26.83 11.79
CA LEU A 560 -8.07 26.58 11.85
C LEU A 560 -8.84 27.82 11.41
N GLN A 561 -9.62 27.65 10.37
CA GLN A 561 -10.68 28.59 10.04
C GLN A 561 -12.04 28.00 10.38
N ASN A 562 -12.91 28.83 10.94
CA ASN A 562 -14.27 28.41 11.22
C ASN A 562 -15.09 28.40 9.92
N PRO A 563 -15.93 27.38 9.70
CA PRO A 563 -16.89 27.43 8.62
C PRO A 563 -17.90 28.55 8.88
N PRO A 564 -18.56 29.08 7.83
CA PRO A 564 -19.64 30.05 8.01
C PRO A 564 -20.80 29.42 8.80
N ASP A 565 -21.61 30.20 9.48
CA ASP A 565 -22.77 29.66 10.20
C ASP A 565 -23.83 29.20 9.18
N LYS A 566 -24.30 27.94 9.30
CA LYS A 566 -25.34 27.40 8.43
C LYS A 566 -26.65 28.20 8.48
N LYS A 567 -26.95 28.82 9.63
CA LYS A 567 -28.17 29.64 9.83
C LYS A 567 -28.24 30.85 8.89
N ASP A 568 -27.09 31.33 8.40
CA ASP A 568 -27.02 32.49 7.50
C ASP A 568 -27.38 32.13 6.05
N PHE A 569 -27.68 30.86 5.74
CA PHE A 569 -27.91 30.36 4.40
C PHE A 569 -29.27 29.67 4.26
N ALA A 570 -29.99 30.03 3.21
CA ALA A 570 -31.31 29.52 2.93
C ALA A 570 -31.33 28.01 2.62
N ASP A 571 -30.26 27.49 1.97
CA ASP A 571 -30.13 26.09 1.56
C ASP A 571 -28.70 25.57 1.67
N VAL A 572 -28.54 24.26 1.54
CA VAL A 572 -27.25 23.56 1.65
C VAL A 572 -26.30 23.95 0.50
N ASN A 573 -26.82 24.16 -0.71
CA ASN A 573 -25.97 24.48 -1.86
C ASN A 573 -25.29 25.85 -1.67
N ARG A 574 -26.02 26.84 -1.15
CA ARG A 574 -25.46 28.17 -0.84
C ARG A 574 -24.47 28.12 0.29
N TYR A 575 -24.74 27.31 1.32
CA TYR A 575 -23.81 27.08 2.43
C TYR A 575 -22.51 26.44 1.95
N GLU A 576 -22.57 25.37 1.17
CA GLU A 576 -21.38 24.71 0.62
C GLU A 576 -20.63 25.62 -0.36
N ALA A 577 -21.33 26.42 -1.17
CA ALA A 577 -20.71 27.41 -2.03
C ALA A 577 -19.94 28.48 -1.25
N ALA A 578 -20.47 28.94 -0.11
CA ALA A 578 -19.79 29.88 0.78
C ALA A 578 -18.55 29.25 1.41
N LYS A 579 -18.62 28.00 1.86
CA LYS A 579 -17.46 27.23 2.32
C LYS A 579 -16.39 27.10 1.23
N GLU A 580 -16.79 26.75 0.01
CA GLU A 580 -15.86 26.68 -1.13
C GLU A 580 -15.21 28.02 -1.45
N GLN A 581 -15.91 29.13 -1.29
CA GLN A 581 -15.33 30.47 -1.45
C GLN A 581 -14.24 30.74 -0.41
N ILE A 582 -14.48 30.42 0.87
CA ILE A 582 -13.48 30.53 1.94
C ILE A 582 -12.28 29.62 1.62
N ILE A 583 -12.51 28.38 1.23
CA ILE A 583 -11.46 27.44 0.84
C ILE A 583 -10.62 27.98 -0.33
N ARG A 584 -11.25 28.58 -1.34
CA ARG A 584 -10.52 29.19 -2.47
C ARG A 584 -9.68 30.38 -2.04
N GLN A 585 -10.18 31.20 -1.12
CA GLN A 585 -9.42 32.32 -0.55
C GLN A 585 -8.24 31.77 0.26
N ASN A 586 -8.46 30.78 1.09
CA ASN A 586 -7.44 30.13 1.90
C ASN A 586 -6.42 29.36 1.07
N GLY A 587 -6.84 28.74 -0.02
CA GLY A 587 -5.94 28.08 -0.97
C GLY A 587 -4.96 29.03 -1.66
N ASN A 588 -5.04 30.35 -1.42
CA ASN A 588 -4.09 31.36 -1.87
C ASN A 588 -3.03 31.69 -0.80
N SER A 589 -3.15 31.14 0.40
CA SER A 589 -2.17 31.31 1.48
C SER A 589 -1.64 29.98 1.99
N LEU A 590 -0.50 30.03 2.65
CA LEU A 590 0.08 28.93 3.42
C LEU A 590 0.42 29.43 4.82
N VAL A 591 0.34 28.52 5.79
CA VAL A 591 0.87 28.75 7.13
C VAL A 591 2.21 28.07 7.23
N VAL A 592 3.22 28.80 7.66
CA VAL A 592 4.59 28.32 7.82
C VAL A 592 5.12 28.65 9.21
N ARG A 593 5.87 27.74 9.78
CA ARG A 593 6.70 27.94 10.97
C ARG A 593 8.12 28.24 10.54
N ILE A 594 8.73 29.28 11.10
CA ILE A 594 10.12 29.60 10.84
C ILE A 594 11.03 28.79 11.76
N LEU A 595 11.85 27.91 11.18
CA LEU A 595 12.81 27.07 11.93
C LEU A 595 14.19 27.73 12.05
N ARG A 596 14.54 28.62 11.13
CA ARG A 596 15.84 29.31 11.08
C ARG A 596 15.67 30.81 10.95
N SER A 597 16.37 31.54 11.81
CA SER A 597 16.50 32.99 11.68
C SER A 597 17.23 33.36 10.39
N HIS A 598 17.12 34.59 9.96
CA HIS A 598 17.78 35.12 8.75
C HIS A 598 17.39 34.42 7.44
N HIS A 599 16.20 33.77 7.38
CA HIS A 599 15.69 33.03 6.22
C HIS A 599 15.53 33.89 4.95
N THR A 600 15.56 35.23 5.06
CA THR A 600 15.55 36.18 3.93
C THR A 600 16.96 36.59 3.50
N GLY A 601 18.01 36.08 4.18
CA GLY A 601 19.41 36.35 3.89
C GLY A 601 19.97 35.43 2.80
N GLU A 602 20.83 35.98 1.93
CA GLU A 602 21.47 35.25 0.83
C GLU A 602 22.37 34.14 1.33
N GLU A 603 23.06 34.32 2.46
CA GLU A 603 23.99 33.36 3.04
C GLU A 603 23.26 32.04 3.42
N LEU A 604 22.11 32.11 4.06
CA LEU A 604 21.32 30.91 4.39
C LEU A 604 20.83 30.18 3.14
N TRP A 605 20.51 30.93 2.08
CA TRP A 605 20.13 30.31 0.81
C TRP A 605 21.28 29.56 0.17
N LYS A 606 22.50 30.13 0.17
CA LYS A 606 23.72 29.49 -0.36
C LYS A 606 24.12 28.25 0.44
N THR A 607 23.99 28.29 1.76
CA THR A 607 24.49 27.25 2.66
C THR A 607 23.47 26.14 2.95
N ARG A 608 22.18 26.36 2.74
CA ARG A 608 21.13 25.38 3.06
C ARG A 608 20.22 25.03 1.87
N ILE A 609 19.62 26.04 1.24
CA ILE A 609 18.58 25.81 0.23
C ILE A 609 19.19 25.31 -1.08
N ILE A 610 20.29 25.93 -1.53
CA ILE A 610 20.97 25.48 -2.76
C ILE A 610 21.58 24.08 -2.62
N PRO A 611 22.26 23.72 -1.53
CA PRO A 611 22.70 22.33 -1.34
C PRO A 611 21.57 21.30 -1.36
N SER A 612 20.44 21.58 -0.68
CA SER A 612 19.24 20.71 -0.71
C SER A 612 18.65 20.58 -2.12
N ARG A 613 18.66 21.68 -2.88
CA ARG A 613 18.27 21.68 -4.30
C ARG A 613 19.18 20.78 -5.14
N GLU A 614 20.49 20.93 -4.99
CA GLU A 614 21.49 20.11 -5.74
C GLU A 614 21.37 18.62 -5.38
N GLU A 615 21.16 18.30 -4.11
CA GLU A 615 20.92 16.91 -3.65
C GLU A 615 19.67 16.33 -4.32
N THR A 616 18.57 17.08 -4.40
CA THR A 616 17.35 16.68 -5.09
C THR A 616 17.59 16.41 -6.58
N LEU A 617 18.35 17.28 -7.26
CA LEU A 617 18.69 17.12 -8.67
C LEU A 617 19.62 15.92 -8.91
N GLN A 618 20.61 15.72 -8.02
CA GLN A 618 21.53 14.58 -8.09
C GLN A 618 20.78 13.25 -7.93
N ALA A 619 19.88 13.15 -6.95
CA ALA A 619 19.08 11.94 -6.74
C ALA A 619 18.19 11.63 -7.97
N ALA A 620 17.56 12.65 -8.55
CA ALA A 620 16.75 12.48 -9.76
C ALA A 620 17.59 12.02 -10.96
N ARG A 621 18.78 12.61 -11.16
CA ARG A 621 19.72 12.22 -12.21
C ARG A 621 20.28 10.82 -12.00
N ALA A 622 20.62 10.45 -10.76
CA ALA A 622 21.10 9.12 -10.45
C ALA A 622 20.07 8.04 -10.78
N ASN A 623 18.81 8.27 -10.43
CA ASN A 623 17.70 7.37 -10.74
C ASN A 623 17.48 7.23 -12.26
N HIS A 624 17.50 8.34 -13.01
CA HIS A 624 17.43 8.33 -14.48
C HIS A 624 18.62 7.57 -15.08
N ASN A 625 19.84 7.92 -14.68
CA ASN A 625 21.07 7.31 -15.22
C ASN A 625 21.13 5.81 -14.92
N SER A 626 20.59 5.35 -13.79
CA SER A 626 20.49 3.92 -13.47
C SER A 626 19.75 3.15 -14.57
N LEU A 627 18.61 3.66 -15.04
CA LEU A 627 17.86 3.05 -16.14
C LEU A 627 18.63 3.11 -17.47
N ILE A 628 19.15 4.28 -17.82
CA ILE A 628 19.85 4.47 -19.11
C ILE A 628 21.13 3.62 -19.20
N ASN A 629 21.90 3.56 -18.12
CA ASN A 629 23.11 2.73 -18.05
C ASN A 629 22.76 1.24 -18.22
N TRP A 630 21.70 0.77 -17.55
CA TRP A 630 21.25 -0.61 -17.72
C TRP A 630 20.80 -0.87 -19.18
N LEU A 631 20.06 0.03 -19.81
CA LEU A 631 19.62 -0.11 -21.20
C LEU A 631 20.79 -0.16 -22.21
N HIS A 632 21.91 0.51 -21.90
CA HIS A 632 23.10 0.47 -22.76
C HIS A 632 23.87 -0.85 -22.65
N THR A 633 23.88 -1.47 -21.46
CA THR A 633 24.68 -2.67 -21.18
C THR A 633 23.86 -3.70 -20.37
N PRO A 634 22.74 -4.21 -20.92
CA PRO A 634 21.78 -5.02 -20.17
C PRO A 634 22.34 -6.40 -19.76
N LEU A 635 23.40 -6.89 -20.43
CA LEU A 635 24.08 -8.14 -20.10
C LEU A 635 25.21 -7.95 -19.06
N SER A 636 25.74 -6.74 -18.89
CA SER A 636 26.91 -6.49 -18.03
C SER A 636 26.55 -6.38 -16.54
N ARG A 637 25.34 -5.93 -16.24
CA ARG A 637 24.85 -5.78 -14.88
C ARG A 637 23.41 -6.28 -14.75
N PRO A 638 23.12 -7.16 -13.76
CA PRO A 638 21.76 -7.56 -13.47
C PRO A 638 20.86 -6.37 -13.12
N LEU A 639 19.66 -6.33 -13.73
CA LEU A 639 18.65 -5.30 -13.40
C LEU A 639 18.24 -5.39 -11.93
N CYS A 640 18.12 -6.60 -11.41
CA CYS A 640 17.74 -6.84 -10.01
C CYS A 640 18.78 -6.23 -9.02
N GLU A 641 20.08 -6.30 -9.32
CA GLU A 641 21.10 -5.61 -8.51
C GLU A 641 20.94 -4.08 -8.58
N ALA A 642 20.70 -3.53 -9.78
CA ALA A 642 20.46 -2.09 -9.93
C ALA A 642 19.21 -1.62 -9.16
N LEU A 643 18.19 -2.45 -9.07
CA LEU A 643 16.98 -2.18 -8.29
C LEU A 643 17.22 -2.33 -6.77
N VAL A 644 17.97 -3.34 -6.35
CA VAL A 644 18.35 -3.48 -4.93
C VAL A 644 19.16 -2.25 -4.50
N ASP A 645 20.16 -1.81 -5.28
CA ASP A 645 20.93 -0.61 -4.96
C ASP A 645 20.06 0.65 -4.88
N LEU A 646 19.09 0.80 -5.78
CA LEU A 646 18.17 1.94 -5.79
C LEU A 646 17.31 2.03 -4.52
N TYR A 647 16.87 0.89 -4.00
CA TYR A 647 15.98 0.81 -2.83
C TYR A 647 16.71 0.47 -1.53
N SER A 648 18.02 0.29 -1.57
CA SER A 648 18.85 0.12 -0.37
C SER A 648 18.99 1.42 0.40
N MET A 649 18.98 1.30 1.70
CA MET A 649 19.21 2.36 2.68
C MET A 649 20.35 1.91 3.61
N ALA A 650 20.90 2.82 4.41
CA ALA A 650 22.02 2.49 5.30
C ALA A 650 21.72 1.29 6.23
N GLU A 651 20.48 1.20 6.69
CA GLU A 651 20.04 0.18 7.65
C GLU A 651 19.27 -0.97 7.02
N PHE A 652 18.84 -0.86 5.74
CA PHE A 652 17.96 -1.84 5.10
C PHE A 652 18.36 -2.13 3.66
N ILE A 653 18.46 -3.42 3.35
CA ILE A 653 18.68 -3.92 1.98
C ILE A 653 17.44 -4.74 1.58
N PRO A 654 16.75 -4.39 0.49
CA PRO A 654 15.59 -5.17 0.01
C PRO A 654 15.96 -6.61 -0.34
N GLY A 655 15.03 -7.54 -0.11
CA GLY A 655 15.21 -8.91 -0.56
C GLY A 655 15.38 -9.00 -2.08
N HIS A 656 16.40 -9.73 -2.52
CA HIS A 656 16.71 -9.91 -3.93
C HIS A 656 15.79 -10.95 -4.58
N ALA A 657 15.16 -10.60 -5.69
CA ALA A 657 14.40 -11.53 -6.53
C ALA A 657 14.47 -11.10 -8.01
N CYS A 658 14.35 -12.06 -8.91
CA CYS A 658 14.35 -11.79 -10.33
C CYS A 658 13.61 -12.91 -11.10
N GLY A 659 12.59 -12.55 -11.87
CA GLY A 659 11.92 -13.48 -12.81
C GLY A 659 12.74 -13.73 -14.09
N GLY A 660 13.97 -13.22 -14.17
CA GLY A 660 14.89 -13.32 -15.30
C GLY A 660 15.09 -11.98 -15.98
N CYS A 661 16.18 -11.29 -15.68
CA CYS A 661 16.69 -10.18 -16.48
C CYS A 661 17.76 -10.65 -17.47
N PRO A 662 18.13 -9.88 -18.50
CA PRO A 662 19.10 -10.33 -19.51
C PRO A 662 20.40 -10.89 -18.91
N ALA A 663 21.03 -10.19 -17.97
CA ALA A 663 22.28 -10.64 -17.35
C ALA A 663 22.08 -11.92 -16.51
N CYS A 664 20.97 -12.06 -15.76
CA CYS A 664 20.71 -13.26 -14.99
C CYS A 664 20.49 -14.49 -15.89
N ARG A 665 19.83 -14.33 -17.04
CA ARG A 665 19.66 -15.43 -18.01
C ARG A 665 20.96 -15.81 -18.69
N ASP A 666 21.78 -14.82 -19.07
CA ASP A 666 23.07 -15.04 -19.72
C ASP A 666 24.05 -15.79 -18.80
N ASN A 667 24.10 -15.42 -17.54
CA ASN A 667 24.96 -16.04 -16.53
C ASN A 667 24.39 -17.34 -15.93
N GLN A 668 23.23 -17.83 -16.44
CA GLN A 668 22.52 -18.97 -15.86
C GLN A 668 22.29 -18.84 -14.36
N ALA A 669 22.33 -17.62 -13.85
CA ALA A 669 21.98 -17.34 -12.47
C ALA A 669 20.51 -17.71 -12.30
N LEU A 670 20.24 -18.75 -11.53
CA LEU A 670 18.88 -19.21 -11.26
C LEU A 670 18.09 -18.02 -10.71
N THR A 671 16.97 -17.77 -11.36
CA THR A 671 15.91 -16.95 -10.83
C THR A 671 15.53 -17.50 -9.46
N SER A 672 16.13 -16.99 -8.44
CA SER A 672 16.02 -17.57 -7.11
C SER A 672 14.71 -17.15 -6.46
N ASN A 673 14.00 -18.13 -5.99
CA ASN A 673 13.14 -17.95 -4.84
C ASN A 673 14.01 -17.37 -3.72
N TYR A 674 13.73 -16.14 -3.31
CA TYR A 674 14.45 -15.51 -2.20
C TYR A 674 13.73 -15.82 -0.89
N PRO A 675 14.43 -16.00 0.22
CA PRO A 675 13.81 -15.93 1.52
C PRO A 675 13.28 -14.51 1.75
N SER A 676 12.07 -14.37 2.29
CA SER A 676 11.58 -13.04 2.72
C SER A 676 12.61 -12.41 3.66
N PRO A 677 13.06 -11.17 3.40
CA PRO A 677 13.98 -10.52 4.32
C PRO A 677 13.30 -10.37 5.69
N PRO A 678 14.05 -10.40 6.77
CA PRO A 678 13.52 -10.10 8.09
C PRO A 678 12.91 -8.69 8.08
N THR A 679 11.82 -8.52 8.80
CA THR A 679 11.23 -7.19 8.99
C THR A 679 12.18 -6.32 9.80
N LEU A 680 12.53 -5.15 9.27
CA LEU A 680 13.32 -4.17 10.00
C LEU A 680 12.40 -3.09 10.58
N LEU A 681 12.52 -2.84 11.89
CA LEU A 681 11.87 -1.77 12.59
C LEU A 681 12.89 -0.68 12.94
N LEU A 682 12.67 0.54 12.45
CA LEU A 682 13.50 1.68 12.77
C LEU A 682 12.72 2.70 13.62
N ASN A 683 13.44 3.37 14.53
CA ASN A 683 12.90 4.38 15.44
C ASN A 683 11.61 3.90 16.14
N PRO A 684 11.63 2.77 16.85
CA PRO A 684 10.45 2.36 17.59
C PRO A 684 10.07 3.49 18.58
N PRO A 685 8.78 3.84 18.71
CA PRO A 685 8.38 4.83 19.71
C PRO A 685 8.71 4.31 21.10
N ALA A 686 8.92 5.21 22.06
CA ALA A 686 9.17 4.86 23.45
C ALA A 686 8.12 3.86 23.94
N SER A 687 8.58 2.78 24.53
CA SER A 687 7.82 1.58 24.85
C SER A 687 6.58 1.87 25.70
N VAL A 688 5.41 1.49 25.21
CA VAL A 688 4.16 1.43 26.00
C VAL A 688 4.32 0.48 27.19
N ALA A 689 5.22 -0.48 27.09
CA ALA A 689 5.48 -1.51 28.08
C ALA A 689 6.15 -1.02 29.35
N GLN A 690 6.94 0.05 29.32
CA GLN A 690 7.41 0.69 30.56
C GLN A 690 6.24 1.21 31.40
N GLN A 691 5.20 1.71 30.74
CA GLN A 691 3.98 2.12 31.42
C GLN A 691 3.17 0.92 31.92
N ALA A 692 3.19 -0.23 31.21
CA ALA A 692 2.51 -1.45 31.62
C ALA A 692 3.08 -2.00 32.94
N LEU A 693 4.40 -2.02 33.09
CA LEU A 693 5.06 -2.45 34.31
C LEU A 693 4.67 -1.54 35.49
N SER A 694 4.72 -0.23 35.32
CA SER A 694 4.33 0.73 36.38
C SER A 694 2.86 0.57 36.80
N ARG A 695 1.96 0.35 35.82
CA ARG A 695 0.54 0.08 36.07
C ARG A 695 0.32 -1.23 36.76
N TRP A 696 1.07 -2.27 36.38
CA TRP A 696 1.06 -3.56 37.04
C TRP A 696 1.52 -3.47 38.49
N GLN A 697 2.64 -2.77 38.75
CA GLN A 697 3.15 -2.54 40.09
C GLN A 697 2.13 -1.80 40.95
N ALA A 698 1.48 -0.78 40.45
CA ALA A 698 0.45 -0.04 41.17
C ALA A 698 -0.78 -0.91 41.48
N LEU A 699 -1.18 -1.80 40.55
CA LEU A 699 -2.33 -2.68 40.70
C LEU A 699 -2.00 -3.87 41.62
N SER A 700 -0.95 -4.61 41.33
CA SER A 700 -0.64 -5.87 42.00
C SER A 700 0.15 -5.70 43.29
N GLY A 701 0.98 -4.65 43.34
CA GLY A 701 2.00 -4.49 44.38
C GLY A 701 3.29 -5.28 44.12
N LEU A 702 3.40 -5.94 42.95
CA LEU A 702 4.55 -6.75 42.56
C LEU A 702 5.49 -5.93 41.70
N SER A 703 6.79 -5.94 42.04
CA SER A 703 7.81 -5.11 41.38
C SER A 703 8.62 -5.83 40.28
N TYR A 704 8.28 -7.09 40.02
CA TYR A 704 8.99 -7.91 39.06
C TYR A 704 8.44 -7.74 37.62
N SER A 705 9.31 -7.82 36.63
CA SER A 705 8.93 -7.82 35.21
C SER A 705 8.38 -9.17 34.73
N SER A 706 8.63 -10.26 35.49
CA SER A 706 8.02 -11.56 35.26
C SER A 706 7.25 -11.97 36.49
N CYS A 707 5.95 -12.13 36.36
CA CYS A 707 5.02 -12.44 37.46
C CYS A 707 4.07 -13.57 37.08
N PHE A 708 3.65 -14.31 38.08
CA PHE A 708 2.67 -15.38 37.94
C PHE A 708 1.29 -14.96 38.45
N ILE A 709 0.27 -15.35 37.72
CA ILE A 709 -1.13 -15.30 38.17
C ILE A 709 -1.54 -16.76 38.39
N THR A 710 -1.90 -17.11 39.62
CA THR A 710 -2.21 -18.50 39.95
C THR A 710 -3.70 -18.74 40.11
N TYR A 711 -4.18 -19.92 39.69
CA TYR A 711 -5.55 -20.36 39.83
C TYR A 711 -5.62 -21.76 40.49
N PRO A 712 -6.77 -22.14 41.14
CA PRO A 712 -6.91 -23.48 41.72
C PRO A 712 -6.75 -24.59 40.68
N PRO A 713 -6.18 -25.77 41.04
CA PRO A 713 -6.13 -26.90 40.13
C PRO A 713 -7.55 -27.27 39.70
N VAL A 714 -7.77 -27.37 38.39
CA VAL A 714 -9.09 -27.63 37.79
C VAL A 714 -8.95 -28.68 36.71
N ASN A 715 -9.80 -29.70 36.72
CA ASN A 715 -9.85 -30.68 35.66
C ASN A 715 -10.71 -30.18 34.46
N ASP A 716 -10.66 -30.83 33.31
CA ASP A 716 -11.34 -30.41 32.09
C ASP A 716 -12.86 -30.24 32.30
N ASP A 717 -13.50 -31.11 33.04
CA ASP A 717 -14.94 -31.04 33.36
C ASP A 717 -15.28 -29.84 34.26
N GLU A 718 -14.36 -29.41 35.09
CA GLU A 718 -14.51 -28.25 35.98
C GLU A 718 -14.26 -26.96 35.20
N TRP A 719 -13.35 -26.95 34.23
CA TRP A 719 -13.14 -25.81 33.31
C TRP A 719 -14.45 -25.40 32.63
N GLU A 720 -15.21 -26.37 32.13
CA GLU A 720 -16.51 -26.11 31.49
C GLU A 720 -17.59 -25.70 32.52
N ARG A 721 -17.69 -26.42 33.63
CA ARG A 721 -18.71 -26.17 34.66
C ARG A 721 -18.55 -24.82 35.37
N GLU A 722 -17.35 -24.42 35.69
CA GLU A 722 -17.06 -23.18 36.40
C GLU A 722 -16.88 -21.97 35.45
N ASN A 723 -17.03 -22.18 34.16
CA ASN A 723 -16.91 -21.14 33.10
C ASN A 723 -15.56 -20.40 33.16
N TRP A 724 -14.46 -21.15 33.34
CA TRP A 724 -13.11 -20.59 33.44
C TRP A 724 -12.71 -19.79 32.21
N TYR A 725 -13.11 -20.17 30.98
CA TYR A 725 -12.89 -19.41 29.79
C TYR A 725 -13.45 -17.99 29.89
N HIS A 726 -14.63 -17.83 30.49
CA HIS A 726 -15.25 -16.53 30.72
C HIS A 726 -14.50 -15.69 31.76
N ARG A 727 -14.02 -16.33 32.85
CA ARG A 727 -13.21 -15.65 33.88
C ARG A 727 -11.89 -15.14 33.30
N ILE A 728 -11.18 -15.96 32.53
CA ILE A 728 -9.93 -15.58 31.86
C ILE A 728 -10.20 -14.49 30.82
N ALA A 729 -11.28 -14.61 30.03
CA ALA A 729 -11.66 -13.59 29.08
C ALA A 729 -11.93 -12.24 29.76
N THR A 730 -12.64 -12.23 30.89
CA THR A 730 -12.90 -11.01 31.68
C THR A 730 -11.59 -10.41 32.20
N LEU A 731 -10.71 -11.23 32.74
CA LEU A 731 -9.39 -10.80 33.20
C LEU A 731 -8.56 -10.17 32.05
N LEU A 732 -8.51 -10.79 30.90
CA LEU A 732 -7.83 -10.27 29.72
C LEU A 732 -8.35 -8.91 29.30
N VAL A 733 -9.68 -8.76 29.23
CA VAL A 733 -10.34 -7.50 28.91
C VAL A 733 -9.95 -6.39 29.90
N GLN A 734 -9.99 -6.68 31.18
CA GLN A 734 -9.65 -5.72 32.23
C GLN A 734 -8.17 -5.33 32.21
N LEU A 735 -7.24 -6.28 32.03
CA LEU A 735 -5.81 -6.02 31.92
C LEU A 735 -5.48 -5.21 30.63
N TYR A 736 -6.15 -5.53 29.53
CA TYR A 736 -5.99 -4.79 28.29
C TYR A 736 -6.45 -3.32 28.39
N HIS A 737 -7.65 -3.08 28.93
CA HIS A 737 -8.18 -1.72 29.09
C HIS A 737 -7.34 -0.85 30.03
N ARG A 738 -6.64 -1.47 30.97
CA ARG A 738 -5.68 -0.79 31.84
C ARG A 738 -4.28 -0.63 31.19
N GLY A 739 -4.08 -1.14 29.97
CA GLY A 739 -2.80 -1.10 29.28
C GLY A 739 -1.70 -1.92 29.96
N ILE A 740 -2.07 -3.02 30.65
CA ILE A 740 -1.16 -3.92 31.35
C ILE A 740 -0.77 -5.11 30.47
N ALA A 741 -1.69 -5.63 29.66
CA ALA A 741 -1.41 -6.72 28.72
C ALA A 741 -1.87 -6.33 27.31
N GLN A 742 -0.99 -6.46 26.32
CA GLN A 742 -1.28 -6.17 24.92
C GLN A 742 -1.10 -7.38 24.00
N ARG A 743 -0.40 -8.42 24.50
CA ARG A 743 -0.11 -9.64 23.74
C ARG A 743 -0.47 -10.87 24.56
N VAL A 744 -0.99 -11.89 23.89
CA VAL A 744 -1.35 -13.18 24.50
C VAL A 744 -0.66 -14.30 23.75
N TRP A 745 0.02 -15.17 24.51
CA TRP A 745 0.57 -16.43 24.03
C TRP A 745 -0.31 -17.56 24.55
N ALA A 746 -0.94 -18.31 23.67
CA ALA A 746 -1.77 -19.45 24.07
C ALA A 746 -1.91 -20.48 22.95
N ASP A 747 -2.38 -21.68 23.31
CA ASP A 747 -2.81 -22.66 22.34
C ASP A 747 -3.98 -22.13 21.49
N PRO A 748 -4.07 -22.44 20.16
CA PRO A 748 -5.14 -21.99 19.30
C PRO A 748 -6.56 -22.35 19.78
N ALA A 749 -6.75 -23.55 20.36
CA ALA A 749 -8.04 -23.99 20.87
C ALA A 749 -8.46 -23.19 22.12
N LEU A 750 -7.50 -22.93 23.02
CA LEU A 750 -7.71 -22.12 24.21
C LEU A 750 -8.03 -20.67 23.83
N LEU A 751 -7.29 -20.09 22.87
CA LEU A 751 -7.59 -18.76 22.32
C LEU A 751 -9.00 -18.69 21.75
N HIS A 752 -9.42 -19.69 21.00
CA HIS A 752 -10.79 -19.75 20.44
C HIS A 752 -11.85 -19.71 21.54
N SER A 753 -11.70 -20.51 22.56
CA SER A 753 -12.65 -20.59 23.69
C SER A 753 -12.72 -19.29 24.47
N ILE A 754 -11.56 -18.71 24.83
CA ILE A 754 -11.46 -17.45 25.55
C ILE A 754 -12.07 -16.30 24.76
N PHE A 755 -11.68 -16.11 23.53
CA PHE A 755 -12.20 -15.01 22.70
C PHE A 755 -13.67 -15.19 22.33
N SER A 756 -14.17 -16.42 22.29
CA SER A 756 -15.60 -16.68 22.14
C SER A 756 -16.41 -16.24 23.38
N ALA A 757 -15.81 -16.26 24.55
CA ALA A 757 -16.40 -15.78 25.81
C ALA A 757 -16.40 -14.24 25.93
N ILE A 758 -15.58 -13.50 25.15
CA ILE A 758 -15.57 -12.02 25.17
C ILE A 758 -16.87 -11.49 24.56
N PRO A 759 -17.58 -10.57 25.25
CA PRO A 759 -18.82 -9.98 24.74
C PRO A 759 -18.64 -9.31 23.36
N ARG A 760 -19.63 -9.47 22.47
CA ARG A 760 -19.59 -8.95 21.09
C ARG A 760 -19.41 -7.43 21.00
N GLY A 761 -19.79 -6.67 22.01
CA GLY A 761 -19.67 -5.20 22.06
C GLY A 761 -18.31 -4.69 22.50
N GLU A 762 -17.49 -5.53 23.08
CA GLU A 762 -16.16 -5.13 23.54
C GLU A 762 -15.15 -5.17 22.41
N ARG A 763 -14.50 -4.03 22.23
CA ARG A 763 -13.58 -3.79 21.12
C ARG A 763 -12.15 -3.90 21.64
N LEU A 764 -11.72 -5.13 21.81
CA LEU A 764 -10.42 -5.49 22.32
C LEU A 764 -9.42 -5.64 21.16
N ILE A 765 -8.25 -5.00 21.28
CA ILE A 765 -7.10 -5.24 20.42
C ILE A 765 -6.04 -5.94 21.27
N LEU A 766 -6.01 -7.27 21.21
CA LEU A 766 -4.95 -8.11 21.76
C LEU A 766 -4.30 -8.86 20.61
N LEU A 767 -2.98 -8.81 20.54
CA LEU A 767 -2.24 -9.70 19.67
C LEU A 767 -2.26 -11.10 20.27
N SER A 768 -2.44 -12.10 19.43
CA SER A 768 -2.42 -13.49 19.82
C SER A 768 -1.42 -14.27 19.00
N ASP A 769 -0.54 -14.98 19.69
CA ASP A 769 0.44 -15.87 19.08
C ASP A 769 0.29 -17.28 19.64
N GLU A 770 0.66 -18.26 18.85
CA GLU A 770 0.75 -19.65 19.30
C GLU A 770 1.97 -19.81 20.21
N LEU A 771 1.83 -20.63 21.24
CA LEU A 771 2.96 -21.00 22.08
C LEU A 771 4.04 -21.67 21.24
N PRO A 772 5.32 -21.26 21.37
CA PRO A 772 6.42 -21.95 20.66
C PRO A 772 6.54 -23.40 21.17
N ALA A 773 6.92 -24.30 20.27
CA ALA A 773 7.17 -25.68 20.62
C ALA A 773 8.36 -25.77 21.61
N ARG A 774 8.41 -26.88 22.39
CA ARG A 774 9.38 -27.07 23.49
C ARG A 774 10.85 -26.85 23.09
N ASP A 775 11.19 -27.19 21.83
CA ASP A 775 12.55 -27.17 21.32
C ASP A 775 12.78 -26.02 20.31
N GLU A 776 11.79 -25.15 20.09
CA GLU A 776 11.94 -23.99 19.21
C GLU A 776 12.50 -22.80 19.99
N PRO A 777 13.58 -22.15 19.51
CA PRO A 777 14.03 -20.90 20.10
C PRO A 777 12.96 -19.82 19.93
N ALA A 778 12.87 -18.92 20.90
CA ALA A 778 12.04 -17.73 20.75
C ALA A 778 12.45 -16.97 19.47
N PRO A 779 11.48 -16.39 18.73
CA PRO A 779 11.79 -15.70 17.47
C PRO A 779 12.76 -14.54 17.71
N ASP A 780 13.96 -14.63 17.15
CA ASP A 780 15.08 -13.69 17.36
C ASP A 780 14.82 -12.24 16.95
N ASN A 781 13.78 -11.98 16.15
CA ASN A 781 13.45 -10.65 15.62
C ASN A 781 11.94 -10.33 15.78
N ASP A 782 11.46 -10.32 17.02
CA ASP A 782 10.09 -9.94 17.28
C ASP A 782 9.95 -8.42 17.35
N VAL A 783 9.36 -7.81 16.33
CA VAL A 783 9.07 -6.36 16.26
C VAL A 783 8.14 -5.86 17.37
N MET A 784 7.56 -6.80 18.15
CA MET A 784 6.63 -6.50 19.25
C MET A 784 7.18 -6.94 20.61
N ALA A 785 8.48 -7.22 20.72
CA ALA A 785 9.13 -7.63 21.96
C ALA A 785 8.99 -6.60 23.11
N GLU A 786 8.69 -5.34 22.78
CA GLU A 786 8.43 -4.30 23.78
C GLU A 786 7.02 -4.32 24.39
N LEU A 787 6.11 -5.18 23.93
CA LEU A 787 4.77 -5.26 24.49
C LEU A 787 4.73 -6.11 25.78
N ALA A 788 3.87 -5.72 26.70
CA ALA A 788 3.57 -6.53 27.86
C ALA A 788 2.75 -7.76 27.47
N GLU A 789 3.13 -8.90 27.98
CA GLU A 789 2.64 -10.21 27.57
C GLU A 789 1.87 -10.93 28.67
N LEU A 790 0.83 -11.67 28.27
CA LEU A 790 0.19 -12.69 29.06
C LEU A 790 0.39 -14.06 28.40
N VAL A 791 0.92 -14.98 29.15
CA VAL A 791 1.21 -16.36 28.72
C VAL A 791 0.18 -17.28 29.34
N LEU A 792 -0.47 -18.09 28.51
CA LEU A 792 -1.44 -19.11 28.90
C LEU A 792 -0.91 -20.49 28.48
N PRO A 793 -0.12 -21.18 29.31
CA PRO A 793 0.40 -22.49 29.00
C PRO A 793 -0.72 -23.51 28.80
N THR A 794 -0.50 -24.55 28.00
CA THR A 794 -1.44 -25.67 27.86
C THR A 794 -1.54 -26.45 29.17
N GLN A 795 -2.63 -27.19 29.41
CA GLN A 795 -2.74 -28.08 30.56
C GLN A 795 -1.64 -29.15 30.57
N GLU A 796 -1.27 -29.66 29.41
CA GLU A 796 -0.18 -30.61 29.26
C GLU A 796 1.18 -30.00 29.65
N SER A 797 1.45 -28.74 29.24
CA SER A 797 2.64 -28.01 29.67
C SER A 797 2.67 -27.80 31.17
N CYS A 798 1.53 -27.42 31.78
CA CYS A 798 1.40 -27.25 33.21
C CYS A 798 1.61 -28.58 33.97
N ALA A 799 1.01 -29.68 33.52
CA ALA A 799 1.16 -31.01 34.12
C ALA A 799 2.63 -31.52 34.10
N ASN A 800 3.38 -31.14 33.06
CA ASN A 800 4.78 -31.50 32.90
C ASN A 800 5.76 -30.49 33.52
N GLY A 801 5.27 -29.41 34.13
CA GLY A 801 6.09 -28.35 34.71
C GLY A 801 6.88 -27.54 33.67
N TYR A 802 6.45 -27.54 32.42
CA TYR A 802 7.15 -26.88 31.34
C TYR A 802 6.53 -25.50 31.03
N LEU A 803 7.38 -24.48 31.06
CA LEU A 803 7.07 -23.13 30.57
C LEU A 803 7.94 -22.84 29.34
N PRO A 804 7.35 -22.41 28.23
CA PRO A 804 8.13 -22.07 27.04
C PRO A 804 9.17 -21.00 27.35
N PRO A 805 10.39 -21.05 26.75
CA PRO A 805 11.35 -19.97 26.86
C PRO A 805 10.84 -18.78 26.05
N PHE A 806 10.69 -17.64 26.70
CA PHE A 806 10.30 -16.39 26.08
C PHE A 806 11.45 -15.40 26.10
N ASN A 807 11.52 -14.55 25.09
CA ASN A 807 12.38 -13.38 25.14
C ASN A 807 11.93 -12.46 26.28
N PRO A 808 12.84 -11.79 26.98
CA PRO A 808 12.49 -10.92 28.09
C PRO A 808 11.58 -9.77 27.60
N ALA A 809 10.29 -9.90 27.84
CA ALA A 809 9.34 -8.80 27.69
C ALA A 809 9.49 -7.83 28.88
N PRO A 810 9.18 -6.55 28.70
CA PRO A 810 9.22 -5.57 29.80
C PRO A 810 8.29 -5.92 30.96
N LEU A 811 7.17 -6.59 30.67
CA LEU A 811 6.29 -7.24 31.65
C LEU A 811 5.75 -8.53 31.04
N GLN A 812 5.99 -9.64 31.72
CA GLN A 812 5.44 -10.95 31.37
C GLN A 812 4.61 -11.46 32.53
N LEU A 813 3.34 -11.75 32.27
CA LEU A 813 2.41 -12.37 33.18
C LEU A 813 2.15 -13.78 32.71
N THR A 814 2.32 -14.78 33.58
CA THR A 814 2.07 -16.19 33.23
C THR A 814 0.97 -16.74 34.10
N LEU A 815 -0.09 -17.27 33.48
CA LEU A 815 -1.22 -17.86 34.20
C LEU A 815 -1.00 -19.36 34.39
N ILE A 816 -0.84 -19.83 35.63
CA ILE A 816 -0.56 -21.23 35.98
C ILE A 816 -1.44 -21.75 37.12
N PRO A 817 -1.71 -23.08 37.20
CA PRO A 817 -2.38 -23.69 38.37
C PRO A 817 -1.49 -23.60 39.61
N HIS A 818 -2.10 -23.58 40.81
CA HIS A 818 -1.39 -23.55 42.09
C HIS A 818 -0.46 -24.75 42.34
N ASP A 819 -0.82 -25.89 41.78
CA ASP A 819 -0.13 -27.18 41.94
C ASP A 819 0.77 -27.54 40.80
N MET A 820 1.10 -26.60 39.89
CA MET A 820 2.00 -26.88 38.79
C MET A 820 3.35 -27.40 39.28
N PRO A 821 3.81 -28.60 38.85
CA PRO A 821 5.06 -29.18 39.30
C PRO A 821 6.27 -28.40 38.82
N ASP A 822 7.31 -28.31 39.65
CA ASP A 822 8.63 -27.79 39.23
C ASP A 822 9.43 -28.93 38.59
N PRO A 823 9.87 -28.76 37.30
CA PRO A 823 10.65 -29.79 36.62
C PRO A 823 12.00 -30.07 37.28
N HIS A 824 12.54 -29.15 38.05
CA HIS A 824 13.81 -29.28 38.74
C HIS A 824 13.68 -29.80 40.18
N HIS A 825 12.48 -29.74 40.73
CA HIS A 825 12.20 -30.16 42.11
C HIS A 825 10.90 -30.95 42.19
N PRO A 826 10.91 -32.25 41.82
CA PRO A 826 9.71 -33.09 41.86
C PRO A 826 9.07 -33.10 43.24
N GLY A 827 7.79 -32.76 43.34
CA GLY A 827 7.00 -32.71 44.55
C GLY A 827 6.79 -31.33 45.19
N GLY A 828 7.36 -30.27 44.57
CA GLY A 828 7.08 -28.88 44.94
C GLY A 828 6.23 -28.16 43.88
N ALA A 829 5.41 -27.21 44.27
CA ALA A 829 4.73 -26.34 43.34
C ALA A 829 5.73 -25.39 42.68
N HIS A 830 5.65 -25.20 41.36
CA HIS A 830 6.61 -24.42 40.60
C HIS A 830 6.77 -22.98 41.09
N TYR A 831 5.68 -22.29 41.40
CA TYR A 831 5.71 -20.91 41.83
C TYR A 831 6.27 -20.72 43.26
N VAL A 832 6.26 -21.76 44.09
CA VAL A 832 6.78 -21.72 45.47
C VAL A 832 8.33 -21.67 45.47
N LEU A 833 8.97 -22.19 44.42
CA LEU A 833 10.41 -22.26 44.27
C LEU A 833 10.99 -21.04 43.58
N LEU A 834 10.14 -20.24 42.91
CA LEU A 834 10.49 -18.96 42.33
C LEU A 834 10.18 -17.88 43.39
N ASP A 835 11.11 -17.49 44.15
CA ASP A 835 11.10 -16.42 45.17
C ASP A 835 9.69 -15.93 45.55
N ASN A 836 9.21 -16.14 46.79
CA ASN A 836 7.83 -15.99 47.29
C ASN A 836 7.13 -14.65 47.08
N HIS A 837 7.64 -13.78 46.18
CA HIS A 837 7.17 -12.40 46.02
C HIS A 837 6.71 -12.03 44.63
N ASN A 838 6.76 -12.95 43.64
CA ASN A 838 6.44 -12.63 42.23
C ASN A 838 5.11 -13.21 41.74
N TRP A 839 4.18 -13.55 42.63
CA TRP A 839 2.91 -14.12 42.22
C TRP A 839 1.70 -13.51 42.97
N ILE A 840 0.55 -13.64 42.37
CA ILE A 840 -0.76 -13.21 42.90
C ILE A 840 -1.83 -14.21 42.48
N THR A 841 -2.81 -14.51 43.34
CA THR A 841 -3.93 -15.36 42.89
C THR A 841 -4.91 -14.59 42.02
N ILE A 842 -5.62 -15.30 41.12
CA ILE A 842 -6.62 -14.72 40.25
C ILE A 842 -7.72 -13.99 41.05
N GLU A 843 -8.11 -14.54 42.25
CA GLU A 843 -9.10 -13.97 43.13
C GLU A 843 -8.61 -12.65 43.77
N GLN A 844 -7.35 -12.60 44.20
CA GLN A 844 -6.74 -11.39 44.74
C GLN A 844 -6.63 -10.31 43.69
N LEU A 845 -6.20 -10.70 42.46
CA LEU A 845 -6.10 -9.80 41.35
C LEU A 845 -7.47 -9.25 40.95
N GLN A 846 -8.50 -10.10 40.89
CA GLN A 846 -9.87 -9.69 40.57
C GLN A 846 -10.41 -8.68 41.58
N ARG A 847 -10.25 -8.92 42.89
CA ARG A 847 -10.65 -7.95 43.94
C ARG A 847 -9.98 -6.59 43.79
N LYS A 848 -8.70 -6.56 43.41
CA LYS A 848 -7.97 -5.32 43.15
C LYS A 848 -8.47 -4.62 41.87
N LEU A 849 -8.78 -5.37 40.86
CA LEU A 849 -9.36 -4.84 39.61
C LEU A 849 -10.74 -4.20 39.89
N ASP A 850 -11.59 -4.87 40.63
CA ASP A 850 -12.93 -4.40 40.99
C ASP A 850 -12.91 -3.19 41.94
N SER A 851 -11.92 -3.09 42.82
CA SER A 851 -11.79 -1.98 43.79
C SER A 851 -11.33 -0.66 43.14
N VAL A 852 -10.66 -0.70 41.99
CA VAL A 852 -10.14 0.49 41.28
C VAL A 852 -11.20 1.09 40.36
N ASP A 853 -12.24 0.35 39.98
CA ASP A 853 -13.34 0.88 39.17
C ASP A 853 -14.29 1.82 39.94
N TYR A 854 -14.14 1.93 41.29
CA TYR A 854 -14.91 2.84 42.18
C TYR A 854 -14.18 4.16 42.51
N GLN A 855 -12.99 4.41 41.95
CA GLN A 855 -12.27 5.68 42.04
C GLN A 855 -12.08 6.34 40.66
#